data_f28d75fae1d944bd9b70c7ec2851cb99
#
_entry.id   f28d75fae1d944bd9b70c7ec2851cb99
#
_cell.length_a   1.000
_cell.length_b   1.000
_cell.length_c   1.000
_cell.angle_alpha   90.00
_cell.angle_beta   90.00
_cell.angle_gamma   90.00
#
_symmetry.space_group_name_H-M   'P 1'
#
loop_
_entity.id
_entity.type
_entity.pdbx_description
1 polymer ?
#
loop_
_entity_poly.entity_id
_entity_poly.type
_entity_poly.pdbx_seq_one_letter_code
_entity_poly.pdbx_strand_id
1 'polypeptide(L)'
;MSIRTCQAVVWTFAIVLLAVSVLRAQLPSNGEVTGSVVDPSGAAIAGATVSLTDKATAAVQTAKTNSSGEFAFHAVIPRTYDLSAEAAGFQQVTVRDMEVLVGKTSEQHLKLAVSGSKQVVEVSAESPVLQQGRSEIAQVIERKELDSLPLKTRDFSDLATLVPQVVRTPVIDPTKQRVGNISVGGTGGRQSNVYVDGFENYDFVIGGLAYDVSPDAIQEFNVVTTRFTAEQARSMGALINIVERSGSNRLHGSGFFFFRNQDLSALDYFQTKQSEFHRYQWGGTIGGPVKKDKFFLFGAFEDHHERDTGIVNTNGIYPQFEGNFPLPFRRDFVTAKADYNINNEHRLSFRFNLDDFNAAENVGGIRAFSNGRNDITRTSSNAGNETWVISPNKVNNVGFQYFHFNNLLQSFSPPSPQFTRPSLIIGQRTGDPQGTTESRSQIRDDFVWSKGSHSVKIGGEFQHVNGSAFIDFATHGQFIFFADAPLDAPNADILVQSACNTPGCEMGDLASQIVGLYIHDDWKALPNLTINAGLRWDYFSNENNKNFDGILGLLAPPGSRHSNKKNFSPRIGFAYDPFKKGKFVVRGGYGIYYANINLLDGIVERGFDGRNIGFRVFFTPPGGNINIADPFPGLTPEQIHDQFFGPPQDPLGALDNNLTTPYVQYWSGGLQWEVAKGYVLSMDGVHSLGLKGILSRDINVDPNFNIAVPAAPLCQQFGMAVCSQFGATTWISNGDTLNYKAFIVALNKSFANRLQFNTSYTLSKGENLYNETVGSGGDNLTNPFFYQFDKGAAVTDQRHRFIFSGVVDPSRVPPFFGNGWELAIISSYNTPLPYDITSGTQLDGITPARPSGITRNQGNRASQSVLLTDINAYRASVGLPLITRQLTPNSLNFRSTDLRLTKAIPLGDRFRLRLQGEVFNLFNSPNFISNSGHAGFGVSGVVGDANSSSVGLPTSTPGVLGVGGPRAFQLSARVTF
;
A
#
# COMPACT_ATOMS: atom_id res chain seq x y z
N MET A 1 8.49 -27.50 -18.77
CA MET A 1 7.16 -27.98 -18.29
C MET A 1 6.86 -29.31 -19.00
N SER A 2 6.67 -30.40 -18.27
CA SER A 2 6.39 -31.70 -18.89
C SER A 2 4.92 -31.78 -19.36
N ILE A 3 4.64 -32.54 -20.40
CA ILE A 3 3.31 -32.77 -20.99
C ILE A 3 2.30 -33.25 -19.93
N ARG A 4 2.75 -33.94 -18.88
CA ARG A 4 1.94 -34.38 -17.74
C ARG A 4 1.47 -33.23 -16.87
N THR A 5 2.24 -32.15 -16.74
CA THR A 5 1.84 -30.94 -15.98
C THR A 5 0.79 -30.15 -16.75
N CYS A 6 0.86 -30.07 -18.08
CA CYS A 6 -0.18 -29.46 -18.90
C CYS A 6 -1.51 -30.25 -18.85
N GLN A 7 -1.45 -31.57 -18.88
CA GLN A 7 -2.66 -32.43 -18.79
C GLN A 7 -3.31 -32.32 -17.40
N ALA A 8 -2.52 -32.29 -16.32
CA ALA A 8 -3.04 -32.09 -14.96
C ALA A 8 -3.75 -30.74 -14.80
N VAL A 9 -3.17 -29.66 -15.36
CA VAL A 9 -3.77 -28.32 -15.37
C VAL A 9 -5.09 -28.30 -16.15
N VAL A 10 -5.14 -28.96 -17.33
CA VAL A 10 -6.37 -29.03 -18.16
C VAL A 10 -7.46 -29.85 -17.47
N TRP A 11 -7.13 -30.98 -16.84
CA TRP A 11 -8.09 -31.79 -16.09
C TRP A 11 -8.56 -31.11 -14.80
N THR A 12 -7.67 -30.41 -14.07
CA THR A 12 -8.06 -29.60 -12.93
C THR A 12 -8.99 -28.46 -13.36
N PHE A 13 -8.72 -27.84 -14.51
CA PHE A 13 -9.56 -26.81 -15.11
C PHE A 13 -10.96 -27.35 -15.50
N ALA A 14 -11.04 -28.55 -16.07
CA ALA A 14 -12.29 -29.20 -16.45
C ALA A 14 -13.12 -29.61 -15.19
N ILE A 15 -12.47 -30.10 -14.14
CA ILE A 15 -13.13 -30.48 -12.87
C ILE A 15 -13.61 -29.25 -12.11
N VAL A 16 -12.83 -28.15 -12.11
CA VAL A 16 -13.21 -26.87 -11.50
C VAL A 16 -14.40 -26.24 -12.26
N LEU A 17 -14.42 -26.29 -13.59
CA LEU A 17 -15.56 -25.85 -14.41
C LEU A 17 -16.86 -26.65 -14.12
N LEU A 18 -16.76 -27.93 -13.77
CA LEU A 18 -17.89 -28.75 -13.39
C LEU A 18 -18.36 -28.56 -11.94
N ALA A 19 -17.46 -28.13 -11.03
CA ALA A 19 -17.78 -27.87 -9.63
C ALA A 19 -18.36 -26.44 -9.38
N VAL A 20 -18.13 -25.49 -10.31
CA VAL A 20 -18.54 -24.07 -10.20
C VAL A 20 -20.06 -23.85 -10.44
N SER A 21 -20.84 -24.89 -10.76
CA SER A 21 -22.27 -24.73 -11.04
C SER A 21 -23.14 -24.35 -9.81
N VAL A 22 -22.59 -24.09 -8.62
CA VAL A 22 -23.37 -23.92 -7.38
C VAL A 22 -23.14 -22.62 -6.61
N LEU A 23 -22.08 -21.83 -6.91
CA LEU A 23 -21.77 -20.55 -6.21
C LEU A 23 -21.80 -19.38 -7.21
N ARG A 24 -22.46 -18.28 -6.86
CA ARG A 24 -22.75 -17.14 -7.77
C ARG A 24 -22.66 -15.77 -7.05
N ALA A 25 -21.84 -14.79 -7.55
CA ALA A 25 -21.69 -13.46 -6.87
C ALA A 25 -20.95 -12.27 -7.61
N GLN A 26 -20.66 -11.00 -7.16
CA GLN A 26 -20.25 -9.76 -7.87
C GLN A 26 -18.85 -9.17 -7.49
N LEU A 27 -18.14 -8.49 -8.44
CA LEU A 27 -16.80 -7.84 -8.29
C LEU A 27 -16.86 -6.42 -7.65
N PRO A 28 -15.91 -6.04 -6.79
CA PRO A 28 -15.84 -4.71 -6.15
C PRO A 28 -15.42 -3.56 -7.08
N SER A 29 -15.10 -3.84 -8.34
CA SER A 29 -14.70 -2.85 -9.36
C SER A 29 -15.84 -2.18 -10.10
N ASN A 30 -17.12 -2.52 -9.78
CA ASN A 30 -18.29 -2.00 -10.45
C ASN A 30 -19.02 -0.95 -9.61
N GLY A 31 -19.86 -0.13 -10.28
CA GLY A 31 -20.84 0.72 -9.66
C GLY A 31 -22.25 0.12 -9.71
N GLU A 32 -23.20 0.84 -9.15
CA GLU A 32 -24.64 0.48 -9.17
C GLU A 32 -25.48 1.69 -9.58
N VAL A 33 -26.61 1.45 -10.25
CA VAL A 33 -27.60 2.49 -10.54
C VAL A 33 -28.94 2.02 -9.97
N THR A 34 -29.51 2.83 -9.08
CA THR A 34 -30.80 2.56 -8.46
C THR A 34 -31.72 3.77 -8.60
N GLY A 35 -33.02 3.59 -8.39
CA GLY A 35 -33.92 4.71 -8.38
C GLY A 35 -35.38 4.35 -8.37
N SER A 36 -36.23 5.38 -8.62
CA SER A 36 -37.67 5.20 -8.68
C SER A 36 -38.29 5.94 -9.84
N VAL A 37 -39.39 5.42 -10.32
CA VAL A 37 -40.21 6.04 -11.39
C VAL A 37 -41.58 6.37 -10.80
N VAL A 38 -41.94 7.67 -10.87
CA VAL A 38 -43.19 8.20 -10.34
C VAL A 38 -43.96 9.02 -11.37
N ASP A 39 -45.25 9.13 -11.19
CA ASP A 39 -46.13 10.01 -11.97
C ASP A 39 -46.05 11.49 -11.53
N PRO A 40 -46.76 12.43 -12.17
CA PRO A 40 -46.75 13.83 -11.76
C PRO A 40 -47.26 14.11 -10.35
N SER A 41 -48.09 13.21 -9.79
CA SER A 41 -48.62 13.30 -8.41
C SER A 41 -47.63 12.76 -7.36
N GLY A 42 -46.56 12.04 -7.80
CA GLY A 42 -45.64 11.32 -6.92
C GLY A 42 -46.02 9.88 -6.65
N ALA A 43 -47.06 9.33 -7.30
CA ALA A 43 -47.43 7.93 -7.18
C ALA A 43 -46.46 7.03 -7.98
N ALA A 44 -46.15 5.85 -7.40
CA ALA A 44 -45.23 4.88 -8.00
C ALA A 44 -45.78 4.28 -9.30
N ILE A 45 -44.96 4.23 -10.36
CA ILE A 45 -45.30 3.57 -11.62
C ILE A 45 -44.67 2.17 -11.63
N ALA A 46 -45.50 1.15 -11.39
CA ALA A 46 -45.05 -0.24 -11.48
C ALA A 46 -44.95 -0.71 -12.96
N GLY A 47 -43.97 -1.57 -13.26
CA GLY A 47 -43.81 -2.16 -14.60
C GLY A 47 -43.24 -1.20 -15.67
N ALA A 48 -42.85 0.02 -15.31
CA ALA A 48 -42.14 0.92 -16.24
C ALA A 48 -40.82 0.27 -16.71
N THR A 49 -40.52 0.38 -18.00
CA THR A 49 -39.24 -0.09 -18.55
C THR A 49 -38.17 1.01 -18.37
N VAL A 50 -37.12 0.67 -17.67
CA VAL A 50 -35.95 1.54 -17.49
C VAL A 50 -34.79 0.96 -18.29
N SER A 51 -34.12 1.79 -19.11
CA SER A 51 -32.98 1.39 -19.94
C SER A 51 -31.75 2.20 -19.60
N LEU A 52 -30.65 1.52 -19.36
CA LEU A 52 -29.31 2.09 -19.09
C LEU A 52 -28.43 1.82 -20.31
N THR A 53 -28.05 2.86 -21.03
CA THR A 53 -27.26 2.78 -22.27
C THR A 53 -25.84 3.30 -22.06
N ASP A 54 -24.84 2.45 -22.25
CA ASP A 54 -23.41 2.80 -22.21
C ASP A 54 -23.05 3.66 -23.43
N LYS A 55 -22.59 4.89 -23.23
CA LYS A 55 -22.23 5.81 -24.33
C LYS A 55 -20.98 5.38 -25.08
N ALA A 56 -20.09 4.63 -24.44
CA ALA A 56 -18.82 4.19 -25.05
C ALA A 56 -19.01 2.98 -25.97
N THR A 57 -19.93 2.06 -25.63
CA THR A 57 -20.10 0.76 -26.31
C THR A 57 -21.47 0.55 -26.95
N ALA A 58 -22.44 1.45 -26.71
CA ALA A 58 -23.85 1.34 -27.05
C ALA A 58 -24.57 0.10 -26.45
N ALA A 59 -23.96 -0.56 -25.47
CA ALA A 59 -24.59 -1.67 -24.75
C ALA A 59 -25.77 -1.16 -23.92
N VAL A 60 -26.90 -1.89 -23.94
CA VAL A 60 -28.12 -1.52 -23.22
C VAL A 60 -28.44 -2.59 -22.18
N GLN A 61 -28.68 -2.16 -20.96
CA GLN A 61 -29.29 -2.97 -19.89
C GLN A 61 -30.72 -2.47 -19.67
N THR A 62 -31.65 -3.37 -19.40
CA THR A 62 -33.06 -3.01 -19.14
C THR A 62 -33.53 -3.60 -17.81
N ALA A 63 -34.30 -2.83 -17.07
CA ALA A 63 -34.96 -3.25 -15.83
C ALA A 63 -36.44 -2.82 -15.86
N LYS A 64 -37.30 -3.54 -15.14
CA LYS A 64 -38.70 -3.11 -14.90
C LYS A 64 -38.85 -2.66 -13.45
N THR A 65 -39.62 -1.60 -13.25
CA THR A 65 -39.90 -1.13 -11.89
C THR A 65 -40.78 -2.12 -11.14
N ASN A 66 -40.52 -2.29 -9.83
CA ASN A 66 -41.33 -3.11 -8.93
C ASN A 66 -42.66 -2.41 -8.56
N SER A 67 -43.44 -3.02 -7.65
CA SER A 67 -44.73 -2.45 -7.18
C SER A 67 -44.60 -1.10 -6.50
N SER A 68 -43.42 -0.78 -5.96
CA SER A 68 -43.09 0.54 -5.37
C SER A 68 -42.48 1.54 -6.37
N GLY A 69 -42.46 1.19 -7.66
CA GLY A 69 -41.84 2.00 -8.72
C GLY A 69 -40.32 1.99 -8.72
N GLU A 70 -39.66 1.14 -7.97
CA GLU A 70 -38.20 1.11 -7.84
C GLU A 70 -37.55 0.22 -8.91
N PHE A 71 -36.31 0.60 -9.33
CA PHE A 71 -35.46 -0.18 -10.23
C PHE A 71 -34.02 -0.23 -9.73
N ALA A 72 -33.25 -1.22 -10.19
CA ALA A 72 -31.81 -1.34 -9.91
C ALA A 72 -31.08 -1.96 -11.09
N PHE A 73 -29.85 -1.48 -11.36
CA PHE A 73 -28.85 -2.07 -12.23
C PHE A 73 -27.61 -2.36 -11.39
N HIS A 74 -27.19 -3.61 -11.38
CA HIS A 74 -26.01 -4.07 -10.66
C HIS A 74 -24.85 -4.35 -11.62
N ALA A 75 -23.63 -4.42 -11.11
CA ALA A 75 -22.42 -4.69 -11.88
C ALA A 75 -22.26 -3.74 -13.09
N VAL A 76 -22.56 -2.49 -12.90
CA VAL A 76 -22.43 -1.47 -13.93
C VAL A 76 -20.96 -1.04 -14.00
N ILE A 77 -20.34 -1.18 -15.18
CA ILE A 77 -18.95 -0.77 -15.39
C ILE A 77 -18.86 0.76 -15.21
N PRO A 78 -17.87 1.29 -14.49
CA PRO A 78 -17.68 2.72 -14.32
C PRO A 78 -17.45 3.44 -15.65
N ARG A 79 -18.46 4.18 -16.11
CA ARG A 79 -18.49 4.93 -17.37
C ARG A 79 -19.64 5.95 -17.37
N THR A 80 -19.81 6.65 -18.49
CA THR A 80 -20.94 7.56 -18.73
C THR A 80 -22.08 6.85 -19.45
N TYR A 81 -23.29 7.02 -18.94
CA TYR A 81 -24.51 6.37 -19.42
C TYR A 81 -25.64 7.37 -19.71
N ASP A 82 -26.54 6.97 -20.58
CA ASP A 82 -27.87 7.58 -20.69
C ASP A 82 -28.90 6.67 -20.03
N LEU A 83 -29.70 7.20 -19.11
CA LEU A 83 -30.76 6.47 -18.39
C LEU A 83 -32.12 6.95 -18.89
N SER A 84 -32.92 6.05 -19.42
CA SER A 84 -34.26 6.38 -19.89
C SER A 84 -35.33 5.54 -19.22
N ALA A 85 -36.54 6.10 -19.01
CA ALA A 85 -37.69 5.40 -18.50
C ALA A 85 -38.93 5.66 -19.34
N GLU A 86 -39.71 4.60 -19.61
CA GLU A 86 -40.94 4.64 -20.38
C GLU A 86 -42.03 3.79 -19.73
N ALA A 87 -43.28 4.22 -19.80
CA ALA A 87 -44.44 3.49 -19.34
C ALA A 87 -45.67 3.80 -20.24
N ALA A 88 -46.59 2.86 -20.37
CA ALA A 88 -47.82 3.05 -21.15
C ALA A 88 -48.62 4.24 -20.60
N GLY A 89 -48.96 5.20 -21.48
CA GLY A 89 -49.72 6.43 -21.11
C GLY A 89 -48.84 7.56 -20.59
N PHE A 90 -47.54 7.41 -20.52
CA PHE A 90 -46.57 8.45 -20.08
C PHE A 90 -45.57 8.82 -21.16
N GLN A 91 -44.98 10.00 -21.05
CA GLN A 91 -43.86 10.45 -21.90
C GLN A 91 -42.56 9.80 -21.44
N GLN A 92 -41.68 9.44 -22.38
CA GLN A 92 -40.33 9.00 -22.05
C GLN A 92 -39.52 10.14 -21.47
N VAL A 93 -38.82 9.84 -20.35
CA VAL A 93 -37.81 10.74 -19.73
C VAL A 93 -36.44 10.14 -19.96
N THR A 94 -35.45 10.97 -20.33
CA THR A 94 -34.05 10.55 -20.48
C THR A 94 -33.14 11.48 -19.68
N VAL A 95 -32.33 10.89 -18.77
CA VAL A 95 -31.24 11.52 -18.06
C VAL A 95 -29.97 11.23 -18.86
N ARG A 96 -29.35 12.27 -19.41
CA ARG A 96 -28.14 12.14 -20.23
C ARG A 96 -26.88 12.34 -19.42
N ASP A 97 -25.78 11.72 -19.88
CA ASP A 97 -24.42 11.90 -19.35
C ASP A 97 -24.30 11.59 -17.85
N MET A 98 -25.03 10.57 -17.38
CA MET A 98 -24.94 10.10 -16.02
C MET A 98 -23.64 9.32 -15.81
N GLU A 99 -22.79 9.79 -14.90
CA GLU A 99 -21.57 9.09 -14.52
C GLU A 99 -21.87 7.99 -13.49
N VAL A 100 -21.36 6.80 -13.74
CA VAL A 100 -21.34 5.69 -12.81
C VAL A 100 -19.90 5.47 -12.36
N LEU A 101 -19.64 5.56 -11.06
CA LEU A 101 -18.32 5.51 -10.46
C LEU A 101 -18.12 4.20 -9.67
N VAL A 102 -16.85 3.76 -9.58
CA VAL A 102 -16.47 2.53 -8.88
C VAL A 102 -16.86 2.57 -7.39
N GLY A 103 -17.49 1.50 -6.93
CA GLY A 103 -17.93 1.39 -5.53
C GLY A 103 -19.03 2.39 -5.12
N LYS A 104 -19.66 3.10 -6.06
CA LYS A 104 -20.72 4.08 -5.79
C LYS A 104 -22.07 3.56 -6.28
N THR A 105 -23.13 3.98 -5.59
CA THR A 105 -24.51 3.80 -6.04
C THR A 105 -25.05 5.14 -6.55
N SER A 106 -25.37 5.23 -7.84
CA SER A 106 -26.00 6.40 -8.45
C SER A 106 -27.53 6.26 -8.32
N GLU A 107 -28.15 7.06 -7.45
CA GLU A 107 -29.58 7.03 -7.24
C GLU A 107 -30.31 8.09 -8.10
N GLN A 108 -31.34 7.68 -8.87
CA GLN A 108 -32.09 8.55 -9.79
C GLN A 108 -33.60 8.45 -9.56
N HIS A 109 -34.26 9.60 -9.40
CA HIS A 109 -35.72 9.68 -9.26
C HIS A 109 -36.33 10.28 -10.52
N LEU A 110 -37.02 9.43 -11.31
CA LEU A 110 -37.55 9.78 -12.61
C LEU A 110 -39.06 10.10 -12.48
N LYS A 111 -39.47 11.31 -12.90
CA LYS A 111 -40.83 11.74 -12.91
C LYS A 111 -41.36 11.77 -14.34
N LEU A 112 -42.30 10.86 -14.67
CA LEU A 112 -42.88 10.75 -16.00
C LEU A 112 -44.10 11.67 -16.10
N ALA A 113 -44.16 12.49 -17.20
CA ALA A 113 -45.34 13.28 -17.52
C ALA A 113 -46.38 12.45 -18.27
N VAL A 114 -47.66 12.74 -18.09
CA VAL A 114 -48.75 12.07 -18.84
C VAL A 114 -48.65 12.42 -20.36
N SER A 115 -48.89 11.44 -21.20
CA SER A 115 -48.76 11.53 -22.65
C SER A 115 -49.71 12.58 -23.25
N GLY A 116 -49.18 13.71 -23.71
CA GLY A 116 -49.97 14.80 -24.37
C GLY A 116 -49.25 15.48 -25.53
N SER A 117 -47.99 15.30 -25.70
CA SER A 117 -47.15 15.73 -26.88
C SER A 117 -45.91 14.83 -26.98
N LYS A 118 -45.41 14.60 -28.19
CA LYS A 118 -44.17 13.81 -28.45
C LYS A 118 -42.89 14.59 -28.06
N GLN A 119 -42.80 15.13 -26.85
CA GLN A 119 -41.56 15.77 -26.37
C GLN A 119 -40.83 14.87 -25.40
N VAL A 120 -39.63 14.44 -25.72
CA VAL A 120 -38.72 13.79 -24.81
C VAL A 120 -38.26 14.83 -23.80
N VAL A 121 -38.49 14.62 -22.52
CA VAL A 121 -37.96 15.49 -21.46
C VAL A 121 -36.51 15.09 -21.20
N GLU A 122 -35.59 15.93 -21.71
CA GLU A 122 -34.17 15.74 -21.43
C GLU A 122 -33.82 16.42 -20.12
N VAL A 123 -33.24 15.66 -19.18
CA VAL A 123 -32.73 16.15 -17.90
C VAL A 123 -31.23 15.90 -17.89
N SER A 124 -30.45 16.96 -17.67
CA SER A 124 -29.01 16.79 -17.43
C SER A 124 -28.80 16.10 -16.10
N ALA A 125 -27.99 15.02 -16.10
CA ALA A 125 -27.63 14.35 -14.88
C ALA A 125 -26.79 15.28 -13.99
N GLU A 126 -27.34 15.69 -12.85
CA GLU A 126 -26.53 16.21 -11.76
C GLU A 126 -26.07 14.99 -10.97
N SER A 127 -24.76 14.70 -10.99
CA SER A 127 -24.20 13.61 -10.16
C SER A 127 -24.63 13.83 -8.71
N PRO A 128 -25.34 12.90 -8.06
CA PRO A 128 -25.67 13.04 -6.67
C PRO A 128 -24.37 13.04 -5.86
N VAL A 129 -24.10 14.16 -5.24
CA VAL A 129 -22.88 14.38 -4.46
C VAL A 129 -22.91 13.63 -3.13
N LEU A 130 -24.12 13.27 -2.66
CA LEU A 130 -24.36 12.53 -1.42
C LEU A 130 -24.70 11.08 -1.68
N GLN A 131 -24.13 10.19 -0.90
CA GLN A 131 -24.43 8.75 -0.93
C GLN A 131 -25.44 8.39 0.14
N GLN A 132 -26.72 8.22 -0.25
CA GLN A 132 -27.81 7.87 0.66
C GLN A 132 -27.87 6.38 0.99
N GLY A 133 -27.33 5.53 0.13
CA GLY A 133 -27.43 4.06 0.26
C GLY A 133 -26.21 3.39 0.91
N ARG A 134 -25.11 4.11 1.16
CA ARG A 134 -23.87 3.51 1.68
C ARG A 134 -23.32 4.22 2.90
N SER A 135 -22.88 3.43 3.87
CA SER A 135 -22.27 3.93 5.11
C SER A 135 -20.78 4.23 5.01
N GLU A 136 -20.07 3.77 3.98
CA GLU A 136 -18.61 3.83 3.81
C GLU A 136 -18.05 5.27 3.87
N ILE A 137 -16.81 5.42 4.41
CA ILE A 137 -15.99 6.61 4.19
C ILE A 137 -15.08 6.31 3.01
N ALA A 138 -15.41 6.86 1.86
CA ALA A 138 -14.72 6.58 0.61
C ALA A 138 -14.66 7.82 -0.29
N GLN A 139 -13.56 7.95 -1.03
CA GLN A 139 -13.39 8.98 -2.06
C GLN A 139 -12.94 8.33 -3.37
N VAL A 140 -13.60 8.69 -4.47
CA VAL A 140 -13.19 8.32 -5.83
C VAL A 140 -12.29 9.41 -6.37
N ILE A 141 -11.19 9.00 -6.97
CA ILE A 141 -10.31 9.85 -7.80
C ILE A 141 -10.65 9.54 -9.26
N GLU A 142 -11.24 10.51 -9.91
CA GLU A 142 -11.76 10.39 -11.26
C GLU A 142 -10.67 10.60 -12.33
N ARG A 143 -10.93 10.17 -13.55
CA ARG A 143 -10.03 10.37 -14.71
C ARG A 143 -9.59 11.84 -14.85
N LYS A 144 -10.50 12.77 -14.63
CA LYS A 144 -10.20 14.21 -14.72
C LYS A 144 -9.13 14.66 -13.71
N GLU A 145 -9.18 14.17 -12.48
CA GLU A 145 -8.18 14.48 -11.44
C GLU A 145 -6.83 13.86 -11.81
N LEU A 146 -6.81 12.61 -12.29
CA LEU A 146 -5.61 11.93 -12.81
C LEU A 146 -4.94 12.71 -13.96
N ASP A 147 -5.74 13.30 -14.86
CA ASP A 147 -5.25 14.06 -16.01
C ASP A 147 -4.81 15.49 -15.68
N SER A 148 -5.36 16.08 -14.61
CA SER A 148 -5.22 17.52 -14.32
C SER A 148 -4.29 17.81 -13.15
N LEU A 149 -4.30 16.99 -12.08
CA LEU A 149 -3.50 17.27 -10.88
C LEU A 149 -2.00 17.00 -11.12
N PRO A 150 -1.10 17.78 -10.50
CA PRO A 150 0.34 17.55 -10.61
C PRO A 150 0.74 16.24 -9.93
N LEU A 151 1.51 15.39 -10.64
CA LEU A 151 2.01 14.12 -10.14
C LEU A 151 3.53 14.10 -10.19
N LYS A 152 4.17 14.17 -9.03
CA LYS A 152 5.63 14.27 -8.94
C LYS A 152 6.34 13.00 -9.39
N THR A 153 5.82 11.85 -9.00
CA THR A 153 6.38 10.53 -9.32
C THR A 153 5.62 9.82 -10.44
N ARG A 154 4.41 10.29 -10.79
CA ARG A 154 3.44 9.62 -11.66
C ARG A 154 3.02 8.24 -11.13
N ASP A 155 2.89 8.14 -9.83
CA ASP A 155 2.36 7.01 -9.12
C ASP A 155 0.92 7.32 -8.68
N PHE A 156 -0.03 6.39 -8.82
CA PHE A 156 -1.42 6.61 -8.39
C PHE A 156 -1.52 6.86 -6.88
N SER A 157 -0.58 6.33 -6.10
CA SER A 157 -0.55 6.53 -4.66
C SER A 157 -0.31 8.00 -4.26
N ASP A 158 0.28 8.84 -5.13
CA ASP A 158 0.35 10.30 -4.92
C ASP A 158 -1.05 10.89 -4.72
N LEU A 159 -2.02 10.50 -5.57
CA LEU A 159 -3.41 10.96 -5.46
C LEU A 159 -4.18 10.26 -4.33
N ALA A 160 -3.87 9.00 -4.03
CA ALA A 160 -4.47 8.30 -2.89
C ALA A 160 -4.21 9.04 -1.57
N THR A 161 -3.04 9.71 -1.45
CA THR A 161 -2.74 10.53 -0.27
C THR A 161 -3.57 11.81 -0.16
N LEU A 162 -4.34 12.20 -1.16
CA LEU A 162 -5.28 13.33 -1.07
C LEU A 162 -6.54 12.97 -0.26
N VAL A 163 -6.80 11.68 -0.09
CA VAL A 163 -7.94 11.19 0.69
C VAL A 163 -7.65 11.37 2.18
N PRO A 164 -8.63 11.81 3.00
CA PRO A 164 -8.48 11.93 4.44
C PRO A 164 -7.97 10.65 5.09
N GLN A 165 -7.12 10.75 6.11
CA GLN A 165 -6.47 9.65 6.86
C GLN A 165 -5.40 8.87 6.08
N VAL A 166 -5.31 8.98 4.75
CA VAL A 166 -4.33 8.24 3.96
C VAL A 166 -2.97 8.92 4.08
N VAL A 167 -1.96 8.20 4.56
CA VAL A 167 -0.56 8.64 4.64
C VAL A 167 0.34 7.68 3.89
N ARG A 168 1.41 8.19 3.28
CA ARG A 168 2.49 7.33 2.81
C ARG A 168 3.22 6.74 4.01
N THR A 169 3.55 5.46 3.90
CA THR A 169 4.38 4.81 4.91
C THR A 169 5.85 4.92 4.56
N PRO A 170 6.75 4.91 5.56
CA PRO A 170 8.15 4.64 5.34
C PRO A 170 8.32 3.31 4.59
N VAL A 171 9.42 3.21 3.86
CA VAL A 171 9.82 1.96 3.21
C VAL A 171 10.07 0.91 4.31
N ILE A 172 9.35 -0.19 4.22
CA ILE A 172 9.35 -1.26 5.21
C ILE A 172 10.20 -2.47 4.79
N ASP A 173 10.58 -2.53 3.52
CA ASP A 173 11.36 -3.61 2.93
C ASP A 173 12.15 -3.08 1.72
N PRO A 174 13.37 -3.57 1.49
CA PRO A 174 14.19 -3.15 0.34
C PRO A 174 13.48 -3.34 -1.00
N THR A 175 12.68 -4.39 -1.17
CA THR A 175 11.93 -4.67 -2.41
C THR A 175 10.78 -3.69 -2.67
N LYS A 176 10.44 -2.82 -1.70
CA LYS A 176 9.34 -1.86 -1.76
C LYS A 176 9.80 -0.40 -1.88
N GLN A 177 11.08 -0.16 -2.14
CA GLN A 177 11.61 1.22 -2.22
C GLN A 177 11.02 2.03 -3.38
N ARG A 178 10.63 1.35 -4.46
CA ARG A 178 10.07 1.95 -5.68
C ARG A 178 8.57 1.74 -5.85
N VAL A 179 7.90 1.22 -4.81
CA VAL A 179 6.45 0.96 -4.82
C VAL A 179 5.76 1.77 -3.73
N GLY A 180 4.66 2.43 -4.09
CA GLY A 180 3.95 3.38 -3.21
C GLY A 180 3.08 2.71 -2.16
N ASN A 181 3.62 2.36 -1.00
CA ASN A 181 2.81 1.86 0.11
C ASN A 181 2.09 2.99 0.84
N ILE A 182 0.84 2.74 1.20
CA ILE A 182 -0.01 3.67 1.94
C ILE A 182 -0.56 3.03 3.21
N SER A 183 -0.84 3.87 4.20
CA SER A 183 -1.43 3.51 5.49
C SER A 183 -2.68 4.31 5.78
N VAL A 184 -3.59 3.73 6.53
CA VAL A 184 -4.78 4.38 7.09
C VAL A 184 -4.99 3.95 8.53
N GLY A 185 -5.50 4.85 9.36
CA GLY A 185 -5.90 4.50 10.72
C GLY A 185 -4.73 4.12 11.64
N GLY A 186 -3.51 4.58 11.37
CA GLY A 186 -2.32 4.27 12.16
C GLY A 186 -1.70 2.91 11.88
N THR A 187 -2.24 2.13 10.91
CA THR A 187 -1.69 0.82 10.51
C THR A 187 -0.37 0.95 9.76
N GLY A 188 0.36 -0.13 9.58
CA GLY A 188 1.52 -0.20 8.69
C GLY A 188 1.13 -0.29 7.21
N GLY A 189 2.07 -0.03 6.32
CA GLY A 189 1.82 -0.05 4.86
C GLY A 189 1.52 -1.43 4.30
N ARG A 190 1.90 -2.49 4.99
CA ARG A 190 1.62 -3.88 4.62
C ARG A 190 0.15 -4.27 4.82
N GLN A 191 -0.62 -3.50 5.58
CA GLN A 191 -1.97 -3.86 6.00
C GLN A 191 -3.07 -3.23 5.15
N SER A 192 -2.70 -2.43 4.13
CA SER A 192 -3.61 -1.92 3.12
C SER A 192 -3.69 -2.89 1.93
N ASN A 193 -4.87 -3.02 1.35
CA ASN A 193 -5.07 -3.89 0.19
C ASN A 193 -5.50 -3.10 -1.05
N VAL A 194 -5.02 -3.53 -2.21
CA VAL A 194 -5.31 -2.92 -3.51
C VAL A 194 -5.91 -3.96 -4.44
N TYR A 195 -6.97 -3.60 -5.13
CA TYR A 195 -7.59 -4.40 -6.18
C TYR A 195 -7.47 -3.67 -7.52
N VAL A 196 -7.16 -4.42 -8.57
CA VAL A 196 -7.14 -3.92 -9.95
C VAL A 196 -8.17 -4.72 -10.75
N ASP A 197 -9.19 -4.05 -11.28
CA ASP A 197 -10.35 -4.67 -11.94
C ASP A 197 -10.97 -5.83 -11.13
N GLY A 198 -11.01 -5.67 -9.78
CA GLY A 198 -11.61 -6.63 -8.86
C GLY A 198 -10.71 -7.77 -8.39
N PHE A 199 -9.48 -7.86 -8.86
CA PHE A 199 -8.49 -8.85 -8.43
C PHE A 199 -7.43 -8.25 -7.52
N GLU A 200 -6.96 -9.05 -6.56
CA GLU A 200 -6.05 -8.61 -5.52
C GLU A 200 -4.64 -8.32 -6.08
N ASN A 201 -4.12 -7.14 -5.77
CA ASN A 201 -2.77 -6.68 -6.09
C ASN A 201 -1.97 -6.50 -4.78
N TYR A 202 -1.80 -7.61 -4.08
CA TYR A 202 -1.10 -7.69 -2.80
C TYR A 202 0.04 -8.71 -2.90
N ASP A 203 1.18 -8.39 -2.31
CA ASP A 203 2.33 -9.30 -2.18
C ASP A 203 2.15 -10.13 -0.90
N PHE A 204 1.91 -11.42 -1.03
CA PHE A 204 1.71 -12.31 0.11
C PHE A 204 3.02 -12.79 0.74
N VAL A 205 4.17 -12.60 0.10
CA VAL A 205 5.46 -12.94 0.68
C VAL A 205 5.88 -11.85 1.65
N ILE A 206 5.97 -10.59 1.17
CA ILE A 206 6.53 -9.48 1.94
C ILE A 206 5.45 -8.60 2.55
N GLY A 207 4.30 -8.48 1.89
CA GLY A 207 3.20 -7.59 2.25
C GLY A 207 3.19 -6.27 1.48
N GLY A 208 2.00 -5.64 1.44
CA GLY A 208 1.75 -4.38 0.77
C GLY A 208 1.50 -4.51 -0.74
N LEU A 209 1.58 -3.39 -1.45
CA LEU A 209 1.35 -3.33 -2.89
C LEU A 209 2.37 -4.18 -3.66
N ALA A 210 1.90 -5.03 -4.58
CA ALA A 210 2.75 -5.91 -5.37
C ALA A 210 3.34 -5.23 -6.61
N TYR A 211 2.52 -4.43 -7.35
CA TYR A 211 2.95 -3.68 -8.53
C TYR A 211 2.15 -2.39 -8.69
N ASP A 212 2.76 -1.40 -9.33
CA ASP A 212 2.09 -0.16 -9.71
C ASP A 212 1.40 -0.29 -11.08
N VAL A 213 0.45 0.62 -11.34
CA VAL A 213 -0.25 0.74 -12.62
C VAL A 213 -0.02 2.16 -13.16
N SER A 214 0.36 2.27 -14.43
CA SER A 214 0.50 3.59 -15.08
C SER A 214 -0.77 4.42 -14.91
N PRO A 215 -0.70 5.69 -14.45
CA PRO A 215 -1.86 6.56 -14.34
C PRO A 215 -2.64 6.71 -15.64
N ASP A 216 -1.98 6.55 -16.80
CA ASP A 216 -2.63 6.62 -18.11
C ASP A 216 -3.47 5.38 -18.45
N ALA A 217 -3.22 4.24 -17.79
CA ALA A 217 -4.05 3.04 -17.89
C ALA A 217 -5.26 3.08 -16.94
N ILE A 218 -5.25 3.93 -15.90
CA ILE A 218 -6.32 4.00 -14.89
C ILE A 218 -7.49 4.85 -15.42
N GLN A 219 -8.71 4.32 -15.34
CA GLN A 219 -9.95 5.07 -15.58
C GLN A 219 -10.31 5.91 -14.34
N GLU A 220 -10.34 5.28 -13.19
CA GLU A 220 -10.60 5.86 -11.88
C GLU A 220 -10.20 4.89 -10.78
N PHE A 221 -10.08 5.35 -9.55
CA PHE A 221 -9.94 4.47 -8.40
C PHE A 221 -10.66 5.01 -7.18
N ASN A 222 -11.15 4.10 -6.34
CA ASN A 222 -11.84 4.40 -5.10
C ASN A 222 -10.96 4.03 -3.90
N VAL A 223 -10.78 4.95 -2.97
CA VAL A 223 -10.09 4.71 -1.71
C VAL A 223 -11.12 4.65 -0.58
N VAL A 224 -11.28 3.48 0.02
CA VAL A 224 -12.17 3.26 1.17
C VAL A 224 -11.32 3.17 2.43
N THR A 225 -11.61 4.02 3.41
CA THR A 225 -10.81 4.10 4.65
C THR A 225 -11.48 3.44 5.84
N THR A 226 -12.81 3.28 5.84
CA THR A 226 -13.57 2.58 6.90
C THR A 226 -14.90 2.05 6.39
N ARG A 227 -15.48 1.09 7.13
CA ARG A 227 -16.81 0.51 6.87
C ARG A 227 -16.91 -0.20 5.52
N PHE A 228 -15.84 -0.91 5.08
CA PHE A 228 -15.89 -1.67 3.83
C PHE A 228 -16.97 -2.75 3.89
N THR A 229 -17.60 -3.03 2.75
CA THR A 229 -18.58 -4.11 2.61
C THR A 229 -17.93 -5.50 2.78
N ALA A 230 -18.75 -6.55 3.03
CA ALA A 230 -18.24 -7.91 3.27
C ALA A 230 -17.58 -8.55 2.04
N GLU A 231 -17.89 -8.07 0.83
CA GLU A 231 -17.24 -8.47 -0.43
C GLU A 231 -15.75 -8.11 -0.48
N GLN A 232 -15.35 -7.10 0.29
CA GLN A 232 -13.98 -6.59 0.35
C GLN A 232 -13.22 -7.25 1.50
N ALA A 233 -12.01 -7.76 1.20
CA ALA A 233 -11.29 -8.66 2.07
C ALA A 233 -9.99 -8.08 2.63
N ARG A 234 -9.58 -8.64 3.74
CA ARG A 234 -8.21 -8.69 4.27
C ARG A 234 -7.45 -7.36 4.25
N SER A 235 -8.04 -6.32 4.82
CA SER A 235 -7.36 -5.05 5.03
C SER A 235 -7.66 -4.51 6.43
N MET A 236 -6.63 -4.20 7.20
CA MET A 236 -6.73 -3.44 8.44
C MET A 236 -6.53 -1.93 8.19
N GLY A 237 -6.04 -1.56 7.01
CA GLY A 237 -5.77 -0.18 6.58
C GLY A 237 -6.77 0.31 5.53
N ALA A 238 -6.26 0.90 4.46
CA ALA A 238 -7.05 1.29 3.30
C ALA A 238 -7.41 0.10 2.42
N LEU A 239 -8.49 0.29 1.67
CA LEU A 239 -8.83 -0.55 0.54
C LEU A 239 -8.96 0.32 -0.69
N ILE A 240 -8.17 0.00 -1.73
CA ILE A 240 -8.16 0.74 -2.99
C ILE A 240 -8.68 -0.16 -4.10
N ASN A 241 -9.68 0.32 -4.84
CA ASN A 241 -10.20 -0.35 -6.02
C ASN A 241 -9.85 0.47 -7.26
N ILE A 242 -8.93 -0.03 -8.08
CA ILE A 242 -8.52 0.57 -9.35
C ILE A 242 -9.32 -0.06 -10.48
N VAL A 243 -9.88 0.77 -11.35
CA VAL A 243 -10.51 0.36 -12.60
C VAL A 243 -9.66 0.84 -13.75
N GLU A 244 -9.25 -0.08 -14.62
CA GLU A 244 -8.47 0.24 -15.79
C GLU A 244 -9.36 0.67 -16.97
N ARG A 245 -8.78 1.48 -17.86
CA ARG A 245 -9.45 1.93 -19.08
C ARG A 245 -9.73 0.76 -20.00
N SER A 246 -10.74 0.94 -20.84
CA SER A 246 -11.19 -0.03 -21.84
C SER A 246 -11.34 0.61 -23.19
N GLY A 247 -11.41 -0.19 -24.25
CA GLY A 247 -11.76 0.25 -25.58
C GLY A 247 -13.23 0.72 -25.68
N SER A 248 -13.54 1.44 -26.74
CA SER A 248 -14.88 1.97 -27.04
C SER A 248 -15.20 1.86 -28.53
N ASN A 249 -16.43 2.27 -28.94
CA ASN A 249 -16.84 2.30 -30.34
C ASN A 249 -16.07 3.33 -31.18
N ARG A 250 -15.32 4.22 -30.55
CA ARG A 250 -14.45 5.20 -31.21
C ARG A 250 -13.01 4.89 -30.94
N LEU A 251 -12.18 4.95 -31.97
CA LEU A 251 -10.74 4.88 -31.81
C LEU A 251 -10.29 6.14 -31.06
N HIS A 252 -9.61 5.95 -29.94
CA HIS A 252 -9.08 7.00 -29.09
C HIS A 252 -7.71 6.61 -28.53
N GLY A 253 -6.93 7.60 -28.19
CA GLY A 253 -5.60 7.35 -27.64
C GLY A 253 -4.90 8.62 -27.19
N SER A 254 -3.70 8.41 -26.66
CA SER A 254 -2.81 9.50 -26.26
C SER A 254 -1.35 9.10 -26.44
N GLY A 255 -0.50 10.09 -26.71
CA GLY A 255 0.94 9.98 -26.57
C GLY A 255 1.42 11.09 -25.65
N PHE A 256 2.36 10.82 -24.78
CA PHE A 256 2.88 11.81 -23.82
C PHE A 256 4.39 11.71 -23.64
N PHE A 257 4.98 12.84 -23.22
CA PHE A 257 6.37 12.95 -22.83
C PHE A 257 6.50 13.92 -21.66
N PHE A 258 7.20 13.52 -20.60
CA PHE A 258 7.54 14.35 -19.44
C PHE A 258 9.05 14.46 -19.35
N PHE A 259 9.53 15.64 -18.98
CA PHE A 259 10.95 15.95 -18.85
C PHE A 259 11.22 16.75 -17.58
N ARG A 260 12.27 16.34 -16.86
CA ARG A 260 12.81 17.06 -15.72
C ARG A 260 14.32 16.81 -15.63
N ASN A 261 15.09 17.86 -15.28
CA ASN A 261 16.54 17.75 -15.03
C ASN A 261 16.94 18.60 -13.82
N GLN A 262 18.22 18.52 -13.43
CA GLN A 262 18.76 19.29 -12.33
C GLN A 262 18.60 20.81 -12.51
N ASP A 263 18.75 21.35 -13.74
CA ASP A 263 18.69 22.80 -14.01
C ASP A 263 17.28 23.37 -13.77
N LEU A 264 16.26 22.50 -13.78
CA LEU A 264 14.87 22.79 -13.43
C LEU A 264 14.57 22.59 -11.95
N SER A 265 15.56 22.33 -11.10
CA SER A 265 15.37 22.05 -9.67
C SER A 265 16.19 23.03 -8.81
N ALA A 266 15.66 23.41 -7.66
CA ALA A 266 16.44 24.13 -6.65
C ALA A 266 17.44 23.17 -5.98
N LEU A 267 18.46 23.74 -5.35
CA LEU A 267 19.40 22.99 -4.55
C LEU A 267 18.70 22.32 -3.35
N ASP A 268 19.04 21.08 -3.05
CA ASP A 268 18.55 20.40 -1.85
C ASP A 268 19.17 21.03 -0.59
N TYR A 269 18.46 20.96 0.53
CA TYR A 269 18.89 21.58 1.79
C TYR A 269 20.28 21.13 2.27
N PHE A 270 20.64 19.86 2.02
CA PHE A 270 21.92 19.28 2.44
C PHE A 270 23.02 19.38 1.37
N GLN A 271 22.72 19.92 0.20
CA GLN A 271 23.64 20.04 -0.91
C GLN A 271 24.24 21.45 -0.98
N THR A 272 25.53 21.53 -1.25
CA THR A 272 26.24 22.78 -1.56
C THR A 272 26.41 23.02 -3.06
N LYS A 273 26.22 21.98 -3.87
CA LYS A 273 26.35 21.98 -5.32
C LYS A 273 25.28 21.07 -5.93
N GLN A 274 24.77 21.49 -7.09
CA GLN A 274 23.79 20.70 -7.84
C GLN A 274 24.38 19.36 -8.29
N SER A 275 23.66 18.27 -8.01
CA SER A 275 24.00 16.93 -8.50
C SER A 275 23.35 16.69 -9.85
N GLU A 276 23.98 15.85 -10.69
CA GLU A 276 23.40 15.44 -11.95
C GLU A 276 22.10 14.66 -11.69
N PHE A 277 21.04 15.13 -12.31
CA PHE A 277 19.72 14.50 -12.28
C PHE A 277 18.99 14.74 -13.60
N HIS A 278 18.44 13.69 -14.23
CA HIS A 278 17.48 13.83 -15.31
C HIS A 278 16.47 12.68 -15.31
N ARG A 279 15.27 13.03 -15.73
CA ARG A 279 14.15 12.09 -15.83
C ARG A 279 13.41 12.32 -17.14
N TYR A 280 13.15 11.21 -17.83
CA TYR A 280 12.31 11.14 -19.02
C TYR A 280 11.22 10.10 -18.75
N GLN A 281 9.96 10.47 -18.96
CA GLN A 281 8.84 9.55 -18.93
C GLN A 281 8.05 9.73 -20.21
N TRP A 282 7.86 8.66 -20.97
CA TRP A 282 7.12 8.73 -22.21
C TRP A 282 6.28 7.47 -22.39
N GLY A 283 5.22 7.62 -23.16
CA GLY A 283 4.33 6.51 -23.38
C GLY A 283 3.09 6.90 -24.16
N GLY A 284 2.13 6.02 -24.14
CA GLY A 284 0.87 6.27 -24.81
C GLY A 284 -0.17 5.22 -24.55
N THR A 285 -1.38 5.54 -24.96
CA THR A 285 -2.53 4.64 -24.88
C THR A 285 -3.24 4.59 -26.22
N ILE A 286 -3.82 3.45 -26.53
CA ILE A 286 -4.69 3.27 -27.69
C ILE A 286 -5.87 2.37 -27.31
N GLY A 287 -7.09 2.74 -27.70
CA GLY A 287 -8.28 1.93 -27.47
C GLY A 287 -9.29 2.11 -28.58
N GLY A 288 -10.03 1.05 -28.90
CA GLY A 288 -11.04 1.11 -29.93
C GLY A 288 -11.72 -0.23 -30.21
N PRO A 289 -12.63 -0.27 -31.17
CA PRO A 289 -13.37 -1.46 -31.52
C PRO A 289 -12.57 -2.33 -32.51
N VAL A 290 -12.46 -3.62 -32.24
CA VAL A 290 -12.20 -4.63 -33.29
C VAL A 290 -13.49 -4.93 -34.04
N LYS A 291 -14.59 -5.01 -33.27
CA LYS A 291 -15.94 -5.08 -33.82
C LYS A 291 -16.85 -4.16 -33.01
N LYS A 292 -17.45 -3.16 -33.68
CA LYS A 292 -18.37 -2.21 -33.04
C LYS A 292 -19.44 -2.92 -32.22
N ASP A 293 -19.76 -2.35 -31.07
CA ASP A 293 -20.73 -2.80 -30.06
C ASP A 293 -20.41 -4.14 -29.40
N LYS A 294 -19.35 -4.88 -29.86
CA LYS A 294 -19.08 -6.23 -29.42
C LYS A 294 -17.69 -6.47 -28.86
N PHE A 295 -16.64 -6.10 -29.60
CA PHE A 295 -15.28 -6.47 -29.22
C PHE A 295 -14.33 -5.26 -29.25
N PHE A 296 -13.73 -4.97 -28.10
CA PHE A 296 -12.92 -3.80 -27.88
C PHE A 296 -11.55 -4.19 -27.35
N LEU A 297 -10.53 -3.44 -27.75
CA LEU A 297 -9.18 -3.55 -27.24
C LEU A 297 -8.73 -2.21 -26.66
N PHE A 298 -7.90 -2.30 -25.63
CA PHE A 298 -7.18 -1.18 -25.03
C PHE A 298 -5.74 -1.60 -24.74
N GLY A 299 -4.79 -0.73 -25.02
CA GLY A 299 -3.39 -0.89 -24.68
C GLY A 299 -2.81 0.39 -24.10
N ALA A 300 -1.93 0.25 -23.12
CA ALA A 300 -1.12 1.32 -22.54
C ALA A 300 0.33 0.86 -22.38
N PHE A 301 1.26 1.76 -22.66
CA PHE A 301 2.69 1.60 -22.42
C PHE A 301 3.26 2.87 -21.83
N GLU A 302 4.14 2.73 -20.82
CA GLU A 302 4.91 3.83 -20.26
C GLU A 302 6.33 3.36 -19.95
N ASP A 303 7.35 4.08 -20.42
CA ASP A 303 8.76 3.92 -20.04
C ASP A 303 9.18 5.09 -19.16
N HIS A 304 9.80 4.79 -18.05
CA HIS A 304 10.35 5.76 -17.10
C HIS A 304 11.86 5.57 -17.00
N HIS A 305 12.61 6.56 -17.42
CA HIS A 305 14.05 6.64 -17.35
C HIS A 305 14.47 7.75 -16.39
N GLU A 306 15.26 7.41 -15.38
CA GLU A 306 15.82 8.36 -14.44
C GLU A 306 17.31 8.09 -14.24
N ARG A 307 18.08 9.14 -14.11
CA ARG A 307 19.45 9.08 -13.64
C ARG A 307 19.60 10.04 -12.48
N ASP A 308 19.83 9.49 -11.32
CA ASP A 308 20.10 10.20 -10.08
C ASP A 308 21.57 10.04 -9.73
N THR A 309 22.05 10.75 -8.70
CA THR A 309 23.42 10.73 -8.23
C THR A 309 23.50 10.39 -6.76
N GLY A 310 24.19 9.30 -6.45
CA GLY A 310 24.63 8.98 -5.09
C GLY A 310 25.88 9.77 -4.74
N ILE A 311 25.82 10.59 -3.70
CA ILE A 311 26.96 11.39 -3.24
C ILE A 311 27.58 10.68 -2.04
N VAL A 312 28.80 10.16 -2.20
CA VAL A 312 29.59 9.58 -1.11
C VAL A 312 30.43 10.70 -0.47
N ASN A 313 30.27 10.86 0.83
CA ASN A 313 30.97 11.87 1.61
C ASN A 313 31.36 11.30 2.98
N THR A 314 32.63 11.16 3.21
CA THR A 314 33.23 10.66 4.46
C THR A 314 33.79 11.79 5.33
N ASN A 315 33.46 13.05 5.00
CA ASN A 315 33.99 14.26 5.63
C ASN A 315 35.53 14.34 5.55
N GLY A 316 36.13 13.86 4.44
CA GLY A 316 37.59 13.88 4.20
C GLY A 316 38.36 12.78 4.95
N ILE A 317 37.70 11.91 5.72
CA ILE A 317 38.38 10.80 6.44
C ILE A 317 38.86 9.73 5.44
N TYR A 318 38.07 9.44 4.42
CA TYR A 318 38.41 8.49 3.36
C TYR A 318 38.18 9.09 1.96
N PRO A 319 39.00 10.10 1.56
CA PRO A 319 38.75 10.90 0.36
C PRO A 319 38.77 10.08 -0.95
N GLN A 320 39.43 8.92 -0.98
CA GLN A 320 39.48 8.04 -2.15
C GLN A 320 38.15 7.35 -2.49
N PHE A 321 37.19 7.36 -1.58
CA PHE A 321 35.85 6.84 -1.82
C PHE A 321 34.83 7.93 -2.07
N GLU A 322 35.18 9.20 -1.81
CA GLU A 322 34.28 10.33 -2.00
C GLU A 322 34.06 10.62 -3.48
N GLY A 323 32.87 11.03 -3.82
CA GLY A 323 32.52 11.41 -5.18
C GLY A 323 31.03 11.25 -5.50
N ASN A 324 30.75 11.52 -6.76
CA ASN A 324 29.42 11.43 -7.34
C ASN A 324 29.34 10.17 -8.19
N PHE A 325 28.36 9.33 -7.90
CA PHE A 325 28.15 8.04 -8.59
C PHE A 325 26.76 8.00 -9.22
N PRO A 326 26.65 7.64 -10.51
CA PRO A 326 25.35 7.57 -11.19
C PRO A 326 24.50 6.42 -10.65
N LEU A 327 23.22 6.71 -10.40
CA LEU A 327 22.21 5.77 -9.96
C LEU A 327 21.09 5.69 -11.03
N PRO A 328 21.28 4.90 -12.10
CA PRO A 328 20.28 4.73 -13.14
C PRO A 328 19.06 3.97 -12.61
N PHE A 329 17.87 4.41 -13.05
CA PHE A 329 16.61 3.74 -12.84
C PHE A 329 15.86 3.65 -14.16
N ARG A 330 15.28 2.48 -14.44
CA ARG A 330 14.37 2.27 -15.56
C ARG A 330 13.17 1.46 -15.11
N ARG A 331 11.98 1.81 -15.61
CA ARG A 331 10.73 1.09 -15.34
C ARG A 331 9.83 1.11 -16.57
N ASP A 332 9.34 -0.06 -16.94
CA ASP A 332 8.40 -0.26 -18.03
C ASP A 332 7.04 -0.73 -17.49
N PHE A 333 5.96 -0.05 -17.87
CA PHE A 333 4.59 -0.47 -17.63
C PHE A 333 3.93 -0.91 -18.93
N VAL A 334 3.27 -2.06 -18.91
CA VAL A 334 2.42 -2.51 -20.02
C VAL A 334 1.06 -2.91 -19.46
N THR A 335 -0.01 -2.36 -20.03
CA THR A 335 -1.38 -2.81 -19.80
C THR A 335 -2.01 -3.17 -21.15
N ALA A 336 -2.63 -4.35 -21.22
CA ALA A 336 -3.46 -4.77 -22.35
C ALA A 336 -4.79 -5.30 -21.82
N LYS A 337 -5.90 -4.83 -22.43
CA LYS A 337 -7.26 -5.23 -22.04
C LYS A 337 -8.11 -5.53 -23.27
N ALA A 338 -8.92 -6.58 -23.17
CA ALA A 338 -9.87 -7.00 -24.18
C ALA A 338 -11.24 -7.19 -23.55
N ASP A 339 -12.26 -6.51 -24.06
CA ASP A 339 -13.64 -6.59 -23.62
C ASP A 339 -14.52 -7.13 -24.74
N TYR A 340 -15.29 -8.18 -24.45
CA TYR A 340 -16.16 -8.85 -25.42
C TYR A 340 -17.59 -8.96 -24.91
N ASN A 341 -18.51 -8.21 -25.50
CA ASN A 341 -19.94 -8.34 -25.31
C ASN A 341 -20.46 -9.49 -26.21
N ILE A 342 -20.57 -10.69 -25.65
CA ILE A 342 -21.11 -11.85 -26.40
C ILE A 342 -22.54 -11.54 -26.81
N ASN A 343 -23.36 -11.10 -25.87
CA ASN A 343 -24.72 -10.60 -26.01
C ASN A 343 -25.04 -9.60 -24.89
N ASN A 344 -26.30 -9.24 -24.69
CA ASN A 344 -26.73 -8.33 -23.62
C ASN A 344 -26.62 -8.95 -22.21
N GLU A 345 -26.54 -10.27 -22.12
CA GLU A 345 -26.50 -11.01 -20.87
C GLU A 345 -25.06 -11.38 -20.46
N HIS A 346 -24.18 -11.66 -21.43
CA HIS A 346 -22.83 -12.17 -21.18
C HIS A 346 -21.75 -11.21 -21.68
N ARG A 347 -20.85 -10.80 -20.80
CA ARG A 347 -19.68 -9.97 -21.09
C ARG A 347 -18.44 -10.61 -20.54
N LEU A 348 -17.39 -10.69 -21.35
CA LEU A 348 -16.06 -11.14 -20.97
C LEU A 348 -15.11 -9.96 -20.94
N SER A 349 -14.23 -9.92 -19.94
CA SER A 349 -13.09 -9.02 -19.89
C SER A 349 -11.80 -9.79 -19.63
N PHE A 350 -10.76 -9.44 -20.31
CA PHE A 350 -9.42 -10.02 -20.15
C PHE A 350 -8.39 -8.90 -20.01
N ARG A 351 -7.46 -9.06 -19.07
CA ARG A 351 -6.43 -8.05 -18.81
C ARG A 351 -5.07 -8.70 -18.58
N PHE A 352 -4.02 -8.02 -19.05
CA PHE A 352 -2.61 -8.29 -18.78
C PHE A 352 -1.94 -7.03 -18.27
N ASN A 353 -1.19 -7.12 -17.16
CA ASN A 353 -0.34 -6.08 -16.64
C ASN A 353 1.09 -6.59 -16.46
N LEU A 354 2.05 -5.74 -16.78
CA LEU A 354 3.47 -5.91 -16.49
C LEU A 354 4.00 -4.63 -15.84
N ASP A 355 4.75 -4.80 -14.77
CA ASP A 355 5.58 -3.79 -14.12
C ASP A 355 6.99 -4.37 -14.01
N ASP A 356 7.94 -3.79 -14.73
CA ASP A 356 9.31 -4.29 -14.86
C ASP A 356 10.29 -3.15 -14.62
N PHE A 357 11.10 -3.23 -13.55
CA PHE A 357 12.06 -2.18 -13.27
C PHE A 357 13.43 -2.69 -12.81
N ASN A 358 14.42 -1.84 -13.02
CA ASN A 358 15.80 -1.99 -12.53
C ASN A 358 16.25 -0.64 -11.96
N ALA A 359 16.66 -0.64 -10.69
CA ALA A 359 17.08 0.54 -9.94
C ALA A 359 18.46 0.34 -9.32
N ALA A 360 19.42 1.17 -9.67
CA ALA A 360 20.65 1.29 -8.92
C ALA A 360 20.40 2.10 -7.63
N GLU A 361 20.82 1.59 -6.49
CA GLU A 361 20.50 2.21 -5.19
C GLU A 361 21.54 1.94 -4.10
N ASN A 362 21.32 2.56 -2.92
CA ASN A 362 22.13 2.38 -1.71
C ASN A 362 23.59 2.87 -1.83
N VAL A 363 23.88 3.82 -2.70
CA VAL A 363 25.17 4.54 -2.76
C VAL A 363 24.96 5.96 -2.26
N GLY A 364 25.83 6.44 -1.38
CA GLY A 364 25.79 7.81 -0.85
C GLY A 364 25.95 7.90 0.66
N GLY A 365 26.17 9.10 1.17
CA GLY A 365 26.58 9.32 2.55
C GLY A 365 27.89 8.59 2.83
N ILE A 366 27.91 7.70 3.82
CA ILE A 366 29.06 6.87 4.17
C ILE A 366 29.17 5.56 3.35
N ARG A 367 28.18 5.27 2.48
CA ARG A 367 28.15 4.04 1.66
C ARG A 367 28.85 4.28 0.33
N ALA A 368 30.01 3.68 0.14
CA ALA A 368 30.76 3.71 -1.11
C ALA A 368 30.03 2.98 -2.24
N PHE A 369 30.45 3.21 -3.48
CA PHE A 369 29.86 2.56 -4.66
C PHE A 369 29.90 1.03 -4.56
N SER A 370 30.97 0.45 -4.01
CA SER A 370 31.08 -1.01 -3.81
C SER A 370 29.99 -1.60 -2.88
N ASN A 371 29.35 -0.80 -2.03
CA ASN A 371 28.27 -1.25 -1.15
C ASN A 371 26.87 -0.96 -1.73
N GLY A 372 26.81 -0.48 -2.97
CA GLY A 372 25.57 -0.30 -3.72
C GLY A 372 25.03 -1.62 -4.29
N ARG A 373 23.79 -1.56 -4.80
CA ARG A 373 23.11 -2.71 -5.42
C ARG A 373 22.15 -2.30 -6.54
N ASN A 374 21.74 -3.27 -7.33
CA ASN A 374 20.59 -3.19 -8.20
C ASN A 374 19.37 -3.85 -7.51
N ASP A 375 18.22 -3.18 -7.59
CA ASP A 375 16.90 -3.76 -7.34
C ASP A 375 16.26 -4.08 -8.70
N ILE A 376 16.10 -5.36 -9.02
CA ILE A 376 15.54 -5.87 -10.26
C ILE A 376 14.23 -6.55 -9.94
N THR A 377 13.13 -5.92 -10.32
CA THR A 377 11.77 -6.43 -10.03
C THR A 377 10.96 -6.58 -11.30
N ARG A 378 10.29 -7.72 -11.43
CA ARG A 378 9.37 -8.00 -12.51
C ARG A 378 8.10 -8.63 -11.98
N THR A 379 6.97 -7.95 -12.21
CA THR A 379 5.65 -8.41 -11.78
C THR A 379 4.71 -8.48 -12.97
N SER A 380 3.99 -9.58 -13.10
CA SER A 380 2.95 -9.75 -14.11
C SER A 380 1.64 -10.25 -13.52
N SER A 381 0.52 -9.78 -14.06
CA SER A 381 -0.83 -10.16 -13.67
C SER A 381 -1.70 -10.41 -14.90
N ASN A 382 -2.24 -11.61 -15.01
CA ASN A 382 -3.18 -12.03 -16.05
C ASN A 382 -4.52 -12.30 -15.36
N ALA A 383 -5.59 -11.60 -15.76
CA ALA A 383 -6.89 -11.79 -15.18
C ALA A 383 -7.99 -11.81 -16.24
N GLY A 384 -9.00 -12.60 -15.99
CA GLY A 384 -10.19 -12.65 -16.84
C GLY A 384 -11.44 -12.80 -15.99
N ASN A 385 -12.52 -12.15 -16.38
CA ASN A 385 -13.81 -12.29 -15.73
C ASN A 385 -14.96 -12.31 -16.71
N GLU A 386 -16.02 -13.01 -16.32
CA GLU A 386 -17.33 -12.98 -16.98
C GLU A 386 -18.34 -12.29 -16.07
N THR A 387 -19.11 -11.37 -16.65
CA THR A 387 -20.32 -10.83 -16.06
C THR A 387 -21.54 -11.42 -16.77
N TRP A 388 -22.38 -12.14 -16.03
CA TRP A 388 -23.63 -12.72 -16.52
C TRP A 388 -24.83 -12.06 -15.87
N VAL A 389 -25.60 -11.30 -16.65
CA VAL A 389 -26.89 -10.70 -16.27
C VAL A 389 -27.98 -11.77 -16.46
N ILE A 390 -28.23 -12.56 -15.42
CA ILE A 390 -29.20 -13.68 -15.44
C ILE A 390 -30.62 -13.15 -15.58
N SER A 391 -30.89 -12.02 -14.96
CA SER A 391 -32.17 -11.29 -15.04
C SER A 391 -31.92 -9.85 -14.54
N PRO A 392 -32.85 -8.92 -14.72
CA PRO A 392 -32.71 -7.55 -14.25
C PRO A 392 -32.35 -7.41 -12.74
N ASN A 393 -32.70 -8.39 -11.92
CA ASN A 393 -32.46 -8.40 -10.49
C ASN A 393 -31.48 -9.49 -10.02
N LYS A 394 -30.76 -10.15 -10.96
CA LYS A 394 -29.77 -11.18 -10.65
C LYS A 394 -28.59 -11.07 -11.59
N VAL A 395 -27.43 -10.85 -11.05
CA VAL A 395 -26.16 -10.79 -11.79
C VAL A 395 -25.14 -11.70 -11.16
N ASN A 396 -24.35 -12.39 -11.97
CA ASN A 396 -23.22 -13.19 -11.56
C ASN A 396 -21.93 -12.68 -12.18
N ASN A 397 -20.82 -12.72 -11.43
CA ASN A 397 -19.46 -12.51 -11.96
C ASN A 397 -18.55 -13.64 -11.49
N VAL A 398 -17.91 -14.30 -12.42
CA VAL A 398 -16.85 -15.27 -12.14
C VAL A 398 -15.53 -14.76 -12.70
N GLY A 399 -14.46 -14.91 -11.94
CA GLY A 399 -13.16 -14.42 -12.39
C GLY A 399 -12.00 -15.30 -11.96
N PHE A 400 -10.94 -15.22 -12.75
CA PHE A 400 -9.67 -15.91 -12.54
C PHE A 400 -8.51 -14.94 -12.70
N GLN A 401 -7.48 -15.06 -11.84
CA GLN A 401 -6.20 -14.36 -11.97
C GLN A 401 -5.05 -15.34 -11.81
N TYR A 402 -4.02 -15.18 -12.65
CA TYR A 402 -2.68 -15.70 -12.43
C TYR A 402 -1.71 -14.54 -12.26
N PHE A 403 -1.01 -14.52 -11.14
CA PHE A 403 -0.07 -13.48 -10.73
C PHE A 403 1.31 -14.09 -10.55
N HIS A 404 2.36 -13.36 -10.97
CA HIS A 404 3.74 -13.74 -10.75
C HIS A 404 4.59 -12.51 -10.43
N PHE A 405 5.31 -12.57 -9.31
CA PHE A 405 6.26 -11.58 -8.83
C PHE A 405 7.64 -12.21 -8.70
N ASN A 406 8.65 -11.50 -9.13
CA ASN A 406 10.05 -11.87 -8.95
C ASN A 406 10.86 -10.60 -8.63
N ASN A 407 11.60 -10.64 -7.54
CA ASN A 407 12.53 -9.58 -7.13
C ASN A 407 13.92 -10.17 -6.89
N LEU A 408 14.94 -9.45 -7.31
CA LEU A 408 16.35 -9.75 -7.08
C LEU A 408 17.09 -8.47 -6.68
N LEU A 409 17.65 -8.46 -5.49
CA LEU A 409 18.58 -7.45 -5.02
C LEU A 409 20.01 -7.99 -5.23
N GLN A 410 20.78 -7.33 -6.07
CA GLN A 410 22.13 -7.80 -6.47
C GLN A 410 23.18 -6.72 -6.17
N SER A 411 24.20 -7.05 -5.37
CA SER A 411 25.31 -6.15 -5.06
C SER A 411 26.08 -5.73 -6.31
N PHE A 412 26.61 -4.51 -6.32
CA PHE A 412 27.57 -4.05 -7.34
C PHE A 412 28.94 -4.71 -7.20
N SER A 413 29.31 -5.10 -5.99
CA SER A 413 30.55 -5.80 -5.74
C SER A 413 30.45 -7.29 -6.06
N PRO A 414 31.55 -7.90 -6.56
CA PRO A 414 31.69 -9.36 -6.50
C PRO A 414 31.68 -9.84 -5.05
N PRO A 415 31.49 -11.16 -4.81
CA PRO A 415 31.56 -11.74 -3.49
C PRO A 415 32.79 -11.29 -2.70
N SER A 416 32.55 -10.59 -1.58
CA SER A 416 33.61 -9.98 -0.76
C SER A 416 33.06 -9.59 0.62
N PRO A 417 33.90 -9.54 1.68
CA PRO A 417 33.46 -9.05 2.98
C PRO A 417 32.95 -7.60 2.92
N GLN A 418 31.95 -7.28 3.77
CA GLN A 418 31.58 -5.91 4.06
C GLN A 418 32.44 -5.37 5.21
N PHE A 419 32.96 -4.16 5.05
CA PHE A 419 33.66 -3.44 6.10
C PHE A 419 32.85 -2.20 6.49
N THR A 420 32.43 -2.15 7.75
CA THR A 420 31.60 -1.09 8.31
C THR A 420 32.39 -0.29 9.34
N ARG A 421 32.67 0.97 9.03
CA ARG A 421 33.28 1.97 9.92
C ARG A 421 32.28 3.08 10.20
N PRO A 422 32.44 3.87 11.25
CA PRO A 422 31.53 5.00 11.53
C PRO A 422 31.32 5.95 10.34
N SER A 423 32.37 6.18 9.54
CA SER A 423 32.32 7.12 8.40
C SER A 423 32.42 6.46 7.03
N LEU A 424 32.51 5.12 6.93
CA LEU A 424 32.66 4.42 5.64
C LEU A 424 32.11 2.98 5.67
N ILE A 425 31.32 2.63 4.67
CA ILE A 425 30.91 1.26 4.40
C ILE A 425 31.35 0.87 3.00
N ILE A 426 32.14 -0.21 2.87
CA ILE A 426 32.65 -0.75 1.61
C ILE A 426 32.44 -2.27 1.52
N GLY A 427 32.65 -2.83 0.31
CA GLY A 427 32.52 -4.25 0.03
C GLY A 427 31.10 -4.66 -0.32
N GLN A 428 30.86 -5.95 -0.49
CA GLN A 428 29.53 -6.47 -0.77
C GLN A 428 28.58 -6.16 0.37
N ARG A 429 27.39 -5.66 0.04
CA ARG A 429 26.36 -5.39 1.06
C ARG A 429 25.92 -6.67 1.73
N THR A 430 25.89 -6.69 3.06
CA THR A 430 25.30 -7.76 3.86
C THR A 430 23.83 -7.98 3.50
N GLY A 431 23.46 -9.19 3.15
CA GLY A 431 22.10 -9.54 2.69
C GLY A 431 21.91 -9.45 1.18
N ASP A 432 22.94 -9.21 0.39
CA ASP A 432 22.91 -9.29 -1.07
C ASP A 432 23.90 -10.37 -1.58
N PRO A 433 23.53 -11.16 -2.61
CA PRO A 433 22.22 -11.15 -3.28
C PRO A 433 21.11 -11.74 -2.41
N GLN A 434 19.93 -11.17 -2.56
CA GLN A 434 18.70 -11.76 -2.02
C GLN A 434 17.60 -11.68 -3.06
N GLY A 435 16.64 -12.60 -2.99
CA GLY A 435 15.51 -12.58 -3.88
C GLY A 435 14.28 -13.21 -3.28
N THR A 436 13.14 -12.76 -3.78
CA THR A 436 11.83 -13.30 -3.42
C THR A 436 11.00 -13.55 -4.67
N THR A 437 10.24 -14.65 -4.67
CA THR A 437 9.29 -14.94 -5.74
C THR A 437 7.92 -15.24 -5.15
N GLU A 438 6.86 -14.85 -5.85
CA GLU A 438 5.48 -15.26 -5.59
C GLU A 438 4.82 -15.73 -6.87
N SER A 439 4.09 -16.84 -6.79
CA SER A 439 3.16 -17.28 -7.83
C SER A 439 1.80 -17.50 -7.19
N ARG A 440 0.76 -16.90 -7.77
CA ARG A 440 -0.60 -17.00 -7.22
C ARG A 440 -1.62 -17.28 -8.30
N SER A 441 -2.52 -18.22 -8.01
CA SER A 441 -3.75 -18.44 -8.77
C SER A 441 -4.93 -18.08 -7.88
N GLN A 442 -5.81 -17.21 -8.38
CA GLN A 442 -7.04 -16.80 -7.69
C GLN A 442 -8.24 -17.14 -8.55
N ILE A 443 -9.27 -17.73 -7.93
CA ILE A 443 -10.60 -17.88 -8.49
C ILE A 443 -11.55 -17.15 -7.56
N ARG A 444 -12.49 -16.42 -8.15
CA ARG A 444 -13.50 -15.66 -7.42
C ARG A 444 -14.83 -15.78 -8.13
N ASP A 445 -15.91 -15.89 -7.34
CA ASP A 445 -17.29 -15.94 -7.84
C ASP A 445 -18.20 -15.10 -6.94
N ASP A 446 -18.96 -14.17 -7.54
CA ASP A 446 -19.73 -13.13 -6.88
C ASP A 446 -21.16 -12.95 -7.45
N PHE A 447 -22.27 -13.20 -6.68
CA PHE A 447 -23.71 -13.14 -7.05
C PHE A 447 -24.50 -12.05 -6.33
N VAL A 448 -25.22 -11.22 -7.06
CA VAL A 448 -26.13 -10.20 -6.52
C VAL A 448 -27.57 -10.57 -6.81
N TRP A 449 -28.42 -10.41 -5.82
CA TRP A 449 -29.85 -10.62 -5.93
C TRP A 449 -30.63 -9.50 -5.23
N SER A 450 -31.34 -8.70 -6.00
CA SER A 450 -32.28 -7.71 -5.47
C SER A 450 -33.68 -8.26 -5.39
N LYS A 451 -34.31 -8.16 -4.20
CA LYS A 451 -35.69 -8.57 -3.96
C LYS A 451 -36.37 -7.63 -2.97
N GLY A 452 -37.34 -6.89 -3.45
CA GLY A 452 -38.04 -5.88 -2.65
C GLY A 452 -37.04 -4.80 -2.19
N SER A 453 -36.96 -4.55 -0.89
CA SER A 453 -36.04 -3.57 -0.27
C SER A 453 -34.63 -4.11 0.01
N HIS A 454 -34.34 -5.35 -0.35
CA HIS A 454 -33.04 -6.02 -0.10
C HIS A 454 -32.21 -6.15 -1.36
N SER A 455 -30.89 -5.87 -1.24
CA SER A 455 -29.88 -6.16 -2.25
C SER A 455 -28.82 -7.06 -1.64
N VAL A 456 -29.04 -8.38 -1.77
CA VAL A 456 -28.20 -9.41 -1.16
C VAL A 456 -27.05 -9.77 -2.10
N LYS A 457 -25.82 -9.76 -1.56
CA LYS A 457 -24.57 -10.17 -2.21
C LYS A 457 -24.02 -11.39 -1.48
N ILE A 458 -23.70 -12.45 -2.20
CA ILE A 458 -23.12 -13.69 -1.67
C ILE A 458 -21.91 -14.03 -2.53
N GLY A 459 -20.79 -14.41 -1.94
CA GLY A 459 -19.63 -14.76 -2.75
C GLY A 459 -18.53 -15.49 -2.04
N GLY A 460 -17.55 -15.87 -2.82
CA GLY A 460 -16.38 -16.58 -2.33
C GLY A 460 -15.17 -16.44 -3.24
N GLU A 461 -14.02 -16.71 -2.66
CA GLU A 461 -12.76 -16.75 -3.36
C GLU A 461 -11.87 -17.88 -2.83
N PHE A 462 -11.08 -18.41 -3.73
CA PHE A 462 -10.01 -19.34 -3.43
C PHE A 462 -8.72 -18.83 -4.05
N GLN A 463 -7.64 -18.83 -3.27
CA GLN A 463 -6.30 -18.51 -3.77
C GLN A 463 -5.33 -19.61 -3.37
N HIS A 464 -4.45 -19.97 -4.30
CA HIS A 464 -3.26 -20.76 -4.04
C HIS A 464 -2.05 -19.85 -4.23
N VAL A 465 -1.33 -19.59 -3.15
CA VAL A 465 -0.14 -18.75 -3.12
C VAL A 465 1.07 -19.63 -2.84
N ASN A 466 2.11 -19.49 -3.63
CA ASN A 466 3.41 -20.10 -3.38
C ASN A 466 4.48 -19.01 -3.37
N GLY A 467 5.21 -18.88 -2.26
CA GLY A 467 6.30 -17.94 -2.08
C GLY A 467 7.61 -18.65 -1.81
N SER A 468 8.73 -18.10 -2.30
CA SER A 468 10.07 -18.55 -1.97
C SER A 468 10.99 -17.35 -1.77
N ALA A 469 12.07 -17.57 -1.02
CA ALA A 469 13.12 -16.57 -0.83
C ALA A 469 14.48 -17.24 -0.66
N PHE A 470 15.53 -16.48 -1.01
CA PHE A 470 16.91 -16.76 -0.67
C PHE A 470 17.60 -15.48 -0.21
N ILE A 471 18.63 -15.61 0.61
CA ILE A 471 19.42 -14.46 1.09
C ILE A 471 20.86 -14.87 1.40
N ASP A 472 21.80 -14.19 0.78
CA ASP A 472 23.23 -14.28 1.13
C ASP A 472 23.51 -13.30 2.29
N PHE A 473 23.09 -13.68 3.50
CA PHE A 473 23.22 -12.83 4.67
C PHE A 473 24.59 -13.01 5.32
N ALA A 474 25.53 -12.10 5.02
CA ALA A 474 26.90 -12.08 5.60
C ALA A 474 27.71 -13.38 5.40
N THR A 475 27.49 -14.16 4.34
CA THR A 475 28.28 -15.39 4.09
C THR A 475 29.76 -15.10 3.84
N HIS A 476 30.06 -13.91 3.35
CA HIS A 476 31.43 -13.42 3.14
C HIS A 476 31.98 -12.64 4.34
N GLY A 477 31.21 -12.54 5.43
CA GLY A 477 31.56 -11.80 6.64
C GLY A 477 31.25 -10.30 6.55
N GLN A 478 30.81 -9.74 7.69
CA GLN A 478 30.76 -8.29 7.89
C GLN A 478 31.67 -7.92 9.06
N PHE A 479 32.74 -7.20 8.78
CA PHE A 479 33.65 -6.69 9.79
C PHE A 479 33.21 -5.27 10.20
N ILE A 480 32.96 -5.07 11.48
CA ILE A 480 32.51 -3.80 12.06
C ILE A 480 33.62 -3.23 12.96
N PHE A 481 33.86 -1.95 12.80
CA PHE A 481 34.83 -1.16 13.56
C PHE A 481 34.10 -0.10 14.38
N PHE A 482 34.44 0.03 15.66
CA PHE A 482 33.86 1.07 16.52
C PHE A 482 34.46 2.46 16.28
N ALA A 483 35.63 2.51 15.60
CA ALA A 483 36.30 3.74 15.21
C ALA A 483 36.62 3.76 13.70
N ASP A 484 36.97 4.91 13.17
CA ASP A 484 37.44 5.07 11.78
C ASP A 484 38.88 4.56 11.66
N ALA A 485 39.04 3.25 11.61
CA ALA A 485 40.30 2.56 11.45
C ALA A 485 40.87 2.70 10.02
N PRO A 486 42.21 2.63 9.84
CA PRO A 486 42.85 2.56 8.52
C PRO A 486 42.26 1.43 7.67
N LEU A 487 42.32 1.53 6.35
CA LEU A 487 41.78 0.50 5.43
C LEU A 487 42.53 -0.84 5.53
N ASP A 488 43.77 -0.82 5.88
CA ASP A 488 44.67 -1.93 6.10
C ASP A 488 44.75 -2.40 7.55
N ALA A 489 43.84 -1.94 8.41
CA ALA A 489 43.76 -2.40 9.79
C ALA A 489 43.62 -3.91 9.83
N PRO A 490 44.49 -4.62 10.58
CA PRO A 490 44.50 -6.10 10.55
C PRO A 490 43.36 -6.74 11.35
N ASN A 491 42.73 -5.98 12.23
CA ASN A 491 41.69 -6.49 13.16
C ASN A 491 40.43 -5.63 13.13
N ALA A 492 39.29 -6.26 13.38
CA ALA A 492 37.99 -5.63 13.57
C ALA A 492 37.46 -5.89 15.01
N ASP A 493 36.46 -5.11 15.43
CA ASP A 493 35.83 -5.23 16.74
C ASP A 493 34.72 -6.30 16.76
N ILE A 494 33.95 -6.42 15.66
CA ILE A 494 32.88 -7.40 15.53
C ILE A 494 32.99 -8.08 14.17
N LEU A 495 32.71 -9.40 14.12
CA LEU A 495 32.42 -10.16 12.92
C LEU A 495 30.97 -10.67 12.98
N VAL A 496 30.18 -10.29 11.99
CA VAL A 496 28.89 -10.91 11.71
C VAL A 496 29.09 -11.83 10.53
N GLN A 497 28.78 -13.11 10.69
CA GLN A 497 28.95 -14.08 9.62
C GLN A 497 27.85 -15.13 9.65
N SER A 498 27.50 -15.65 8.47
CA SER A 498 26.69 -16.85 8.32
C SER A 498 27.37 -17.87 7.40
N ALA A 499 26.88 -19.09 7.48
CA ALA A 499 27.20 -20.17 6.58
C ALA A 499 25.91 -20.81 6.06
N CYS A 500 25.93 -21.33 4.83
CA CYS A 500 24.76 -21.93 4.22
C CYS A 500 25.03 -23.41 3.88
N ASN A 501 24.12 -24.29 4.30
CA ASN A 501 24.15 -25.70 3.91
C ASN A 501 23.45 -25.97 2.59
N THR A 502 22.62 -25.04 2.12
CA THR A 502 21.92 -25.11 0.83
C THR A 502 22.61 -24.24 -0.21
N PRO A 503 22.74 -24.71 -1.47
CA PRO A 503 23.26 -23.87 -2.54
C PRO A 503 22.47 -22.58 -2.69
N GLY A 504 23.17 -21.43 -2.78
CA GLY A 504 22.52 -20.13 -2.93
C GLY A 504 21.80 -19.60 -1.69
N CYS A 505 22.02 -20.21 -0.51
CA CYS A 505 21.37 -19.80 0.74
C CYS A 505 19.84 -19.77 0.63
N GLU A 506 19.26 -20.79 0.00
CA GLU A 506 17.81 -20.91 -0.15
C GLU A 506 17.13 -21.09 1.21
N MET A 507 16.14 -20.27 1.51
CA MET A 507 15.31 -20.37 2.72
C MET A 507 14.13 -21.34 2.53
N GLY A 508 13.89 -21.77 1.29
CA GLY A 508 12.85 -22.74 0.92
C GLY A 508 11.54 -22.09 0.48
N ASP A 509 10.60 -22.93 0.10
CA ASP A 509 9.28 -22.56 -0.39
C ASP A 509 8.21 -22.68 0.69
N LEU A 510 7.24 -21.79 0.68
CA LEU A 510 6.07 -21.86 1.54
C LEU A 510 4.80 -21.62 0.71
N ALA A 511 3.90 -22.60 0.73
CA ALA A 511 2.60 -22.50 0.07
C ALA A 511 1.47 -22.30 1.09
N SER A 512 0.49 -21.46 0.74
CA SER A 512 -0.74 -21.27 1.49
C SER A 512 -1.96 -21.27 0.57
N GLN A 513 -3.05 -21.88 1.03
CA GLN A 513 -4.37 -21.72 0.42
C GLN A 513 -5.18 -20.75 1.25
N ILE A 514 -5.83 -19.81 0.56
CA ILE A 514 -6.67 -18.79 1.16
C ILE A 514 -8.09 -19.01 0.66
N VAL A 515 -9.04 -19.09 1.60
CA VAL A 515 -10.47 -19.23 1.30
C VAL A 515 -11.18 -18.07 1.96
N GLY A 516 -11.99 -17.34 1.19
CA GLY A 516 -12.87 -16.29 1.68
C GLY A 516 -14.32 -16.58 1.29
N LEU A 517 -15.26 -16.46 2.22
CA LEU A 517 -16.69 -16.57 1.96
C LEU A 517 -17.40 -15.38 2.59
N TYR A 518 -18.43 -14.85 1.92
CA TYR A 518 -19.17 -13.73 2.48
C TYR A 518 -20.64 -13.70 2.07
N ILE A 519 -21.44 -13.00 2.90
CA ILE A 519 -22.78 -12.54 2.62
C ILE A 519 -22.92 -11.09 3.05
N HIS A 520 -23.57 -10.27 2.24
CA HIS A 520 -23.83 -8.86 2.52
C HIS A 520 -25.21 -8.46 2.03
N ASP A 521 -25.93 -7.65 2.80
CA ASP A 521 -27.25 -7.13 2.41
C ASP A 521 -27.26 -5.61 2.57
N ASP A 522 -27.60 -4.91 1.49
CA ASP A 522 -27.94 -3.50 1.48
C ASP A 522 -29.48 -3.40 1.61
N TRP A 523 -29.99 -3.23 2.83
CA TRP A 523 -31.41 -3.24 3.14
C TRP A 523 -31.96 -1.83 3.27
N LYS A 524 -32.84 -1.42 2.35
CA LYS A 524 -33.67 -0.19 2.48
C LYS A 524 -34.80 -0.43 3.51
N ALA A 525 -34.46 -0.34 4.79
CA ALA A 525 -35.36 -0.60 5.89
C ALA A 525 -36.53 0.42 5.94
N LEU A 526 -36.25 1.68 5.53
CA LEU A 526 -37.22 2.74 5.32
C LEU A 526 -36.86 3.49 4.03
N PRO A 527 -37.75 4.28 3.43
CA PRO A 527 -37.42 5.08 2.24
C PRO A 527 -36.21 6.04 2.44
N ASN A 528 -35.88 6.36 3.70
CA ASN A 528 -34.78 7.26 4.08
C ASN A 528 -33.76 6.61 5.03
N LEU A 529 -33.79 5.29 5.19
CA LEU A 529 -32.86 4.53 6.03
C LEU A 529 -32.38 3.30 5.30
N THR A 530 -31.11 3.23 5.01
CA THR A 530 -30.43 2.03 4.53
C THR A 530 -29.60 1.43 5.64
N ILE A 531 -29.65 0.11 5.82
CA ILE A 531 -28.82 -0.68 6.72
C ILE A 531 -27.93 -1.58 5.83
N ASN A 532 -26.62 -1.48 6.01
CA ASN A 532 -25.64 -2.34 5.34
C ASN A 532 -25.17 -3.37 6.38
N ALA A 533 -25.48 -4.64 6.18
CA ALA A 533 -25.11 -5.71 7.10
C ALA A 533 -24.41 -6.85 6.36
N GLY A 534 -23.31 -7.32 6.91
CA GLY A 534 -22.55 -8.39 6.26
C GLY A 534 -21.75 -9.25 7.24
N LEU A 535 -21.45 -10.45 6.79
CA LEU A 535 -20.55 -11.37 7.47
C LEU A 535 -19.58 -11.93 6.44
N ARG A 536 -18.30 -11.93 6.80
CA ARG A 536 -17.23 -12.58 6.03
C ARG A 536 -16.50 -13.58 6.91
N TRP A 537 -16.01 -14.66 6.30
CA TRP A 537 -15.10 -15.62 6.92
C TRP A 537 -13.90 -15.83 6.01
N ASP A 538 -12.69 -15.72 6.58
CA ASP A 538 -11.43 -15.95 5.90
C ASP A 538 -10.64 -17.06 6.57
N TYR A 539 -10.00 -17.91 5.77
CA TYR A 539 -9.18 -19.02 6.22
C TYR A 539 -7.85 -19.05 5.46
N PHE A 540 -6.75 -19.18 6.20
CA PHE A 540 -5.41 -19.36 5.69
C PHE A 540 -4.92 -20.74 6.10
N SER A 541 -4.47 -21.55 5.15
CA SER A 541 -4.12 -22.94 5.43
C SER A 541 -2.76 -23.10 6.13
N ASN A 542 -1.87 -22.12 6.00
CA ASN A 542 -0.49 -22.23 6.46
C ASN A 542 0.09 -20.90 6.95
N GLU A 543 -0.73 -20.10 7.63
CA GLU A 543 -0.34 -18.79 8.18
C GLU A 543 0.77 -18.87 9.24
N ASN A 544 0.92 -19.99 9.91
CA ASN A 544 1.84 -20.21 11.03
C ASN A 544 2.85 -21.32 10.74
N ASN A 545 3.15 -21.60 9.47
CA ASN A 545 4.15 -22.61 9.08
C ASN A 545 3.91 -24.00 9.74
N LYS A 546 2.66 -24.45 9.81
CA LYS A 546 2.19 -25.59 10.62
C LYS A 546 2.87 -26.93 10.30
N ASN A 547 3.43 -27.08 9.11
CA ASN A 547 4.09 -28.34 8.67
C ASN A 547 5.62 -28.25 8.82
N PHE A 548 6.14 -27.23 9.48
CA PHE A 548 7.56 -27.08 9.69
C PHE A 548 8.08 -28.05 10.76
N ASP A 549 9.18 -28.74 10.48
CA ASP A 549 9.80 -29.76 11.34
C ASP A 549 11.28 -29.45 11.68
N GLY A 550 11.68 -28.17 11.59
CA GLY A 550 13.04 -27.73 11.85
C GLY A 550 13.58 -28.01 13.25
N ILE A 551 14.78 -27.53 13.55
CA ILE A 551 15.39 -27.64 14.91
C ILE A 551 14.50 -26.98 15.95
N LEU A 552 13.73 -25.98 15.54
CA LEU A 552 12.67 -25.37 16.31
C LEU A 552 11.50 -26.33 16.62
N GLY A 553 11.48 -27.51 16.01
CA GLY A 553 10.62 -28.63 16.42
C GLY A 553 10.77 -29.03 17.89
N LEU A 554 11.90 -28.70 18.53
CA LEU A 554 12.05 -28.80 19.99
C LEU A 554 11.09 -27.83 20.70
N LEU A 555 10.78 -26.67 20.10
CA LEU A 555 9.88 -25.64 20.64
C LEU A 555 8.47 -25.80 20.09
N ALA A 556 8.33 -26.28 18.86
CA ALA A 556 7.08 -26.44 18.13
C ALA A 556 7.02 -27.78 17.39
N PRO A 557 6.73 -28.89 18.06
CA PRO A 557 6.65 -30.20 17.42
C PRO A 557 5.70 -30.20 16.23
N PRO A 558 5.99 -30.99 15.17
CA PRO A 558 5.10 -31.10 14.02
C PRO A 558 3.66 -31.44 14.44
N GLY A 559 2.67 -30.72 13.91
CA GLY A 559 1.26 -30.88 14.29
C GLY A 559 0.81 -30.10 15.53
N SER A 560 1.71 -29.40 16.25
CA SER A 560 1.32 -28.53 17.38
C SER A 560 0.69 -27.21 16.94
N ARG A 561 0.95 -26.77 15.69
CA ARG A 561 0.43 -25.54 15.13
C ARG A 561 -0.84 -25.79 14.33
N HIS A 562 -1.84 -24.96 14.53
CA HIS A 562 -3.13 -25.07 13.86
C HIS A 562 -3.53 -23.75 13.22
N SER A 563 -3.94 -23.81 11.93
CA SER A 563 -4.48 -22.63 11.24
C SER A 563 -5.78 -22.16 11.89
N ASN A 564 -5.93 -20.85 12.03
CA ASN A 564 -7.11 -20.25 12.65
C ASN A 564 -8.33 -20.38 11.74
N LYS A 565 -9.41 -20.99 12.26
CA LYS A 565 -10.70 -21.15 11.56
C LYS A 565 -11.77 -20.17 12.05
N LYS A 566 -11.42 -19.24 12.96
CA LYS A 566 -12.35 -18.36 13.65
C LYS A 566 -12.31 -16.91 13.13
N ASN A 567 -11.81 -16.68 11.93
CA ASN A 567 -11.69 -15.33 11.35
C ASN A 567 -13.02 -14.86 10.78
N PHE A 568 -14.02 -14.63 11.63
CA PHE A 568 -15.31 -14.08 11.26
C PHE A 568 -15.30 -12.56 11.36
N SER A 569 -15.71 -11.88 10.28
CA SER A 569 -15.74 -10.43 10.11
C SER A 569 -17.19 -9.90 10.01
N PRO A 570 -17.93 -9.78 11.12
CA PRO A 570 -19.22 -9.11 11.10
C PRO A 570 -19.06 -7.62 10.82
N ARG A 571 -19.95 -7.06 10.02
CA ARG A 571 -19.97 -5.65 9.63
C ARG A 571 -21.38 -5.15 9.61
N ILE A 572 -21.63 -3.97 10.22
CA ILE A 572 -22.92 -3.30 10.20
C ILE A 572 -22.72 -1.80 10.03
N GLY A 573 -23.51 -1.21 9.16
CA GLY A 573 -23.54 0.23 8.96
C GLY A 573 -24.94 0.71 8.66
N PHE A 574 -25.15 2.01 8.73
CA PHE A 574 -26.39 2.66 8.35
C PHE A 574 -26.13 4.01 7.68
N ALA A 575 -27.07 4.39 6.81
CA ALA A 575 -27.18 5.72 6.23
C ALA A 575 -28.65 6.20 6.40
N TYR A 576 -28.85 7.34 7.05
CA TYR A 576 -30.16 7.87 7.41
C TYR A 576 -30.31 9.33 6.97
N ASP A 577 -31.30 9.62 6.13
CA ASP A 577 -31.73 10.98 5.76
C ASP A 577 -32.94 11.41 6.61
N PRO A 578 -32.74 12.15 7.73
CA PRO A 578 -33.85 12.53 8.62
C PRO A 578 -34.86 13.45 7.94
N PHE A 579 -34.48 14.20 6.94
CA PHE A 579 -35.30 15.19 6.26
C PHE A 579 -35.97 14.68 4.97
N LYS A 580 -35.62 13.49 4.49
CA LYS A 580 -36.09 12.89 3.23
C LYS A 580 -35.92 13.80 2.00
N LYS A 581 -34.83 14.59 1.97
CA LYS A 581 -34.53 15.56 0.93
C LYS A 581 -33.26 15.22 0.14
N GLY A 582 -32.53 14.15 0.51
CA GLY A 582 -31.28 13.79 -0.12
C GLY A 582 -30.12 14.77 0.11
N LYS A 583 -30.26 15.72 1.03
CA LYS A 583 -29.26 16.79 1.26
C LYS A 583 -28.54 16.71 2.58
N PHE A 584 -28.96 15.82 3.47
CA PHE A 584 -28.34 15.61 4.77
C PHE A 584 -28.45 14.14 5.16
N VAL A 585 -27.33 13.49 5.37
CA VAL A 585 -27.25 12.08 5.73
C VAL A 585 -26.42 11.90 6.98
N VAL A 586 -27.00 11.24 7.99
CA VAL A 586 -26.27 10.73 9.16
C VAL A 586 -25.88 9.28 8.87
N ARG A 587 -24.63 8.92 9.13
CA ARG A 587 -24.10 7.59 8.87
C ARG A 587 -23.23 7.10 10.01
N GLY A 588 -23.16 5.80 10.17
CA GLY A 588 -22.33 5.19 11.18
C GLY A 588 -22.23 3.70 11.00
N GLY A 589 -21.33 3.06 11.73
CA GLY A 589 -21.18 1.62 11.66
C GLY A 589 -20.03 1.09 12.51
N TYR A 590 -20.00 -0.24 12.56
CA TYR A 590 -19.04 -1.06 13.24
C TYR A 590 -18.63 -2.24 12.35
N GLY A 591 -17.39 -2.66 12.44
CA GLY A 591 -16.93 -3.88 11.74
C GLY A 591 -15.62 -4.41 12.26
N ILE A 592 -15.41 -5.72 12.06
CA ILE A 592 -14.17 -6.43 12.30
C ILE A 592 -13.52 -6.74 10.95
N TYR A 593 -12.19 -6.53 10.85
CA TYR A 593 -11.44 -6.71 9.61
C TYR A 593 -10.12 -7.39 9.91
N TYR A 594 -9.87 -8.54 9.28
CA TYR A 594 -8.62 -9.30 9.43
C TYR A 594 -7.56 -8.81 8.44
N ALA A 595 -6.28 -8.93 8.82
CA ALA A 595 -5.13 -8.68 7.96
C ALA A 595 -4.82 -9.88 7.05
N ASN A 596 -3.92 -9.68 6.09
CA ASN A 596 -3.13 -10.77 5.52
C ASN A 596 -1.99 -11.13 6.48
N ILE A 597 -1.55 -12.40 6.47
CA ILE A 597 -0.30 -12.84 7.10
C ILE A 597 0.70 -13.10 5.99
N ASN A 598 1.89 -12.55 6.14
CA ASN A 598 2.95 -12.66 5.16
C ASN A 598 3.65 -14.01 5.28
N LEU A 599 3.97 -14.64 4.15
CA LEU A 599 4.66 -15.92 4.13
C LEU A 599 6.13 -15.80 4.53
N LEU A 600 6.71 -14.60 4.44
CA LEU A 600 8.13 -14.37 4.71
C LEU A 600 8.51 -14.78 6.13
N ASP A 601 7.66 -14.56 7.14
CA ASP A 601 7.94 -14.97 8.51
C ASP A 601 8.16 -16.49 8.62
N GLY A 602 7.33 -17.28 7.94
CA GLY A 602 7.48 -18.73 7.87
C GLY A 602 8.66 -19.20 7.00
N ILE A 603 8.97 -18.46 5.94
CA ILE A 603 10.14 -18.73 5.08
C ILE A 603 11.44 -18.46 5.85
N VAL A 604 11.51 -17.35 6.59
CA VAL A 604 12.65 -17.00 7.41
C VAL A 604 12.84 -18.02 8.55
N GLU A 605 11.77 -18.47 9.22
CA GLU A 605 11.85 -19.55 10.20
C GLU A 605 12.48 -20.82 9.61
N ARG A 606 12.16 -21.16 8.36
CA ARG A 606 12.76 -22.31 7.64
C ARG A 606 14.22 -22.09 7.29
N GLY A 607 14.56 -20.88 6.83
CA GLY A 607 15.90 -20.52 6.42
C GLY A 607 16.89 -20.48 7.58
N PHE A 608 16.52 -19.74 8.64
CA PHE A 608 17.36 -19.49 9.79
C PHE A 608 17.07 -20.41 10.98
N ASP A 609 16.72 -21.66 10.72
CA ASP A 609 16.50 -22.66 11.75
C ASP A 609 17.79 -23.31 12.29
N GLY A 610 18.94 -22.85 11.80
CA GLY A 610 20.26 -23.39 12.18
C GLY A 610 20.68 -24.65 11.43
N ARG A 611 19.83 -25.17 10.50
CA ARG A 611 20.19 -26.30 9.60
C ARG A 611 20.51 -25.81 8.18
N ASN A 612 19.78 -24.81 7.69
CA ASN A 612 19.97 -24.28 6.34
C ASN A 612 20.95 -23.11 6.35
N ILE A 613 20.69 -22.12 7.19
CA ILE A 613 21.57 -20.96 7.36
C ILE A 613 21.93 -20.87 8.85
N GLY A 614 23.20 -21.04 9.15
CA GLY A 614 23.79 -20.80 10.49
C GLY A 614 24.26 -19.36 10.56
N PHE A 615 23.87 -18.63 11.61
CA PHE A 615 24.20 -17.22 11.81
C PHE A 615 24.91 -17.03 13.14
N ARG A 616 25.97 -16.17 13.20
CA ARG A 616 26.71 -15.83 14.41
C ARG A 616 27.20 -14.40 14.40
N VAL A 617 27.23 -13.83 15.59
CA VAL A 617 27.89 -12.56 15.88
C VAL A 617 29.04 -12.81 16.85
N PHE A 618 30.27 -12.52 16.43
CA PHE A 618 31.47 -12.67 17.25
C PHE A 618 31.88 -11.30 17.77
N PHE A 619 31.87 -11.14 19.08
CA PHE A 619 32.28 -9.91 19.76
C PHE A 619 33.67 -10.04 20.34
N THR A 620 34.43 -8.96 20.33
CA THR A 620 35.70 -8.85 21.04
C THR A 620 35.63 -7.76 22.11
N PRO A 621 36.45 -7.84 23.19
CA PRO A 621 36.62 -6.70 24.09
C PRO A 621 37.04 -5.42 23.33
N PRO A 622 36.79 -4.20 23.87
CA PRO A 622 37.24 -2.96 23.28
C PRO A 622 38.74 -2.98 22.97
N GLY A 623 39.10 -2.73 21.70
CA GLY A 623 40.47 -2.80 21.19
C GLY A 623 40.68 -3.77 20.02
N GLY A 624 39.63 -4.51 19.62
CA GLY A 624 39.52 -5.31 18.41
C GLY A 624 40.58 -6.39 18.23
N ASN A 625 40.17 -7.66 18.26
CA ASN A 625 41.09 -8.80 18.06
C ASN A 625 40.63 -9.78 16.98
N ILE A 626 39.59 -9.50 16.22
CA ILE A 626 39.20 -10.38 15.13
C ILE A 626 40.13 -10.12 13.94
N ASN A 627 41.04 -11.05 13.70
CA ASN A 627 41.93 -10.98 12.54
C ASN A 627 41.14 -11.10 11.24
N ILE A 628 41.22 -10.06 10.41
CA ILE A 628 40.45 -10.01 9.16
C ILE A 628 40.92 -11.08 8.16
N ALA A 629 42.23 -11.35 8.12
CA ALA A 629 42.80 -12.33 7.19
C ALA A 629 42.53 -13.80 7.61
N ASP A 630 42.39 -14.04 8.91
CA ASP A 630 42.07 -15.37 9.50
C ASP A 630 41.18 -15.18 10.73
N PRO A 631 39.86 -15.08 10.54
CA PRO A 631 38.93 -14.87 11.65
C PRO A 631 38.80 -16.06 12.62
N PHE A 632 39.26 -17.25 12.18
CA PHE A 632 39.13 -18.51 12.93
C PHE A 632 40.48 -19.22 13.05
N PRO A 633 41.50 -18.59 13.63
CA PRO A 633 42.87 -19.13 13.64
C PRO A 633 42.95 -20.49 14.31
N GLY A 634 43.56 -21.43 13.59
CA GLY A 634 43.80 -22.79 14.08
C GLY A 634 42.62 -23.75 14.09
N LEU A 635 41.43 -23.34 13.59
CA LEU A 635 40.29 -24.22 13.43
C LEU A 635 40.30 -24.94 12.07
N THR A 636 39.88 -26.20 12.05
CA THR A 636 39.64 -26.96 10.84
C THR A 636 38.33 -26.50 10.14
N PRO A 637 38.11 -26.78 8.85
CA PRO A 637 36.86 -26.47 8.19
C PRO A 637 35.62 -27.07 8.89
N GLU A 638 35.73 -28.27 9.46
CA GLU A 638 34.66 -28.89 10.25
C GLU A 638 34.39 -28.13 11.53
N GLN A 639 35.46 -27.75 12.25
CA GLN A 639 35.30 -26.93 13.47
C GLN A 639 34.73 -25.54 13.16
N ILE A 640 35.07 -24.93 12.01
CA ILE A 640 34.45 -23.68 11.57
C ILE A 640 32.96 -23.91 11.25
N HIS A 641 32.64 -24.99 10.51
CA HIS A 641 31.25 -25.36 10.26
C HIS A 641 30.44 -25.50 11.56
N ASP A 642 30.98 -26.19 12.55
CA ASP A 642 30.34 -26.38 13.85
C ASP A 642 30.11 -25.07 14.62
N GLN A 643 30.90 -24.00 14.33
CA GLN A 643 30.61 -22.66 14.90
C GLN A 643 29.26 -22.13 14.42
N PHE A 644 28.80 -22.48 13.23
CA PHE A 644 27.54 -21.98 12.65
C PHE A 644 26.37 -22.93 12.85
N PHE A 645 26.59 -24.23 12.84
CA PHE A 645 25.54 -25.26 12.89
C PHE A 645 25.51 -26.08 14.18
N GLY A 646 26.52 -25.93 15.05
CA GLY A 646 26.52 -26.49 16.40
C GLY A 646 25.71 -25.68 17.43
N PRO A 647 25.32 -26.27 18.56
CA PRO A 647 24.70 -25.52 19.66
C PRO A 647 25.73 -24.59 20.38
N PRO A 648 25.30 -23.46 20.99
CA PRO A 648 23.94 -22.90 20.90
C PRO A 648 23.63 -22.28 19.54
N GLN A 649 22.37 -22.37 19.13
CA GLN A 649 21.90 -21.79 17.86
C GLN A 649 21.18 -20.46 18.10
N ASP A 650 21.31 -19.48 17.17
CA ASP A 650 20.61 -18.19 17.21
C ASP A 650 19.48 -18.16 16.15
N PRO A 651 18.31 -18.79 16.41
CA PRO A 651 17.25 -18.83 15.43
C PRO A 651 16.63 -17.44 15.26
N LEU A 652 16.55 -16.98 14.02
CA LEU A 652 15.87 -15.75 13.67
C LEU A 652 14.43 -16.08 13.26
N GLY A 653 13.43 -15.55 13.98
CA GLY A 653 12.04 -15.60 13.58
C GLY A 653 11.28 -16.87 13.91
N ALA A 654 11.51 -17.49 15.07
CA ALA A 654 10.70 -18.61 15.55
C ALA A 654 9.24 -18.20 15.75
N LEU A 655 8.29 -18.91 15.13
CA LEU A 655 6.86 -18.60 15.21
C LEU A 655 6.19 -19.25 16.41
N ASP A 656 5.35 -18.49 17.11
CA ASP A 656 4.49 -19.01 18.19
C ASP A 656 3.51 -20.07 17.65
N ASN A 657 3.37 -21.17 18.38
CA ASN A 657 2.43 -22.25 18.04
C ASN A 657 0.97 -21.76 17.98
N ASN A 658 0.63 -20.72 18.74
CA ASN A 658 -0.70 -20.12 18.83
C ASN A 658 -0.84 -18.85 18.01
N LEU A 659 0.08 -18.57 17.09
CA LEU A 659 -0.01 -17.41 16.21
C LEU A 659 -1.34 -17.41 15.45
N THR A 660 -2.05 -16.30 15.51
CA THR A 660 -3.35 -16.12 14.86
C THR A 660 -3.39 -14.81 14.05
N THR A 661 -4.30 -14.76 13.09
CA THR A 661 -4.47 -13.61 12.20
C THR A 661 -4.76 -12.32 12.99
N PRO A 662 -3.99 -11.24 12.79
CA PRO A 662 -4.30 -9.92 13.33
C PRO A 662 -5.62 -9.37 12.80
N TYR A 663 -6.30 -8.54 13.60
CA TYR A 663 -7.52 -7.88 13.17
C TYR A 663 -7.70 -6.49 13.77
N VAL A 664 -8.53 -5.68 13.14
CA VAL A 664 -8.93 -4.37 13.64
C VAL A 664 -10.44 -4.31 13.81
N GLN A 665 -10.87 -3.65 14.86
CA GLN A 665 -12.25 -3.22 15.07
C GLN A 665 -12.36 -1.74 14.75
N TYR A 666 -13.30 -1.40 13.86
CA TYR A 666 -13.61 0.00 13.51
C TYR A 666 -14.96 0.41 14.06
N TRP A 667 -15.02 1.55 14.74
CA TRP A 667 -16.23 2.31 15.04
C TRP A 667 -16.14 3.65 14.33
N SER A 668 -17.21 4.05 13.70
CA SER A 668 -17.25 5.39 13.11
C SER A 668 -18.67 5.91 13.01
N GLY A 669 -18.80 7.24 13.14
CA GLY A 669 -20.05 7.96 12.97
C GLY A 669 -19.80 9.34 12.42
N GLY A 670 -20.74 9.83 11.62
CA GLY A 670 -20.58 11.13 10.99
C GLY A 670 -21.81 11.59 10.23
N LEU A 671 -21.65 12.70 9.54
CA LEU A 671 -22.69 13.29 8.71
C LEU A 671 -22.12 13.80 7.38
N GLN A 672 -22.99 13.84 6.39
CA GLN A 672 -22.77 14.54 5.13
C GLN A 672 -23.90 15.53 4.89
N TRP A 673 -23.55 16.72 4.48
CA TRP A 673 -24.51 17.79 4.22
C TRP A 673 -24.18 18.53 2.92
N GLU A 674 -25.13 18.54 1.98
CA GLU A 674 -25.06 19.42 0.82
C GLU A 674 -25.40 20.85 1.25
N VAL A 675 -24.38 21.62 1.64
CA VAL A 675 -24.52 22.99 2.16
C VAL A 675 -24.95 23.96 1.06
N ALA A 676 -24.59 23.68 -0.18
CA ALA A 676 -25.03 24.36 -1.39
C ALA A 676 -24.94 23.36 -2.57
N LYS A 677 -25.62 23.63 -3.67
CA LYS A 677 -25.66 22.76 -4.84
C LYS A 677 -24.25 22.41 -5.31
N GLY A 678 -23.90 21.11 -5.25
CA GLY A 678 -22.59 20.58 -5.58
C GLY A 678 -21.49 20.81 -4.53
N TYR A 679 -21.81 21.33 -3.33
CA TYR A 679 -20.87 21.46 -2.21
C TYR A 679 -21.28 20.52 -1.07
N VAL A 680 -20.45 19.56 -0.73
CA VAL A 680 -20.70 18.62 0.37
C VAL A 680 -19.69 18.82 1.49
N LEU A 681 -20.21 19.14 2.66
CA LEU A 681 -19.50 19.11 3.92
C LEU A 681 -19.69 17.74 4.57
N SER A 682 -18.56 17.09 4.92
CA SER A 682 -18.54 15.83 5.68
C SER A 682 -17.84 16.06 7.02
N MET A 683 -18.36 15.44 8.08
CA MET A 683 -17.73 15.38 9.40
C MET A 683 -17.83 13.96 9.90
N ASP A 684 -16.69 13.31 10.18
CA ASP A 684 -16.62 11.93 10.62
C ASP A 684 -15.71 11.77 11.83
N GLY A 685 -16.17 11.04 12.85
CA GLY A 685 -15.35 10.52 13.95
C GLY A 685 -15.04 9.05 13.72
N VAL A 686 -13.79 8.67 13.88
CA VAL A 686 -13.29 7.29 13.69
C VAL A 686 -12.51 6.84 14.90
N HIS A 687 -12.76 5.62 15.35
CA HIS A 687 -11.94 4.91 16.32
C HIS A 687 -11.62 3.52 15.77
N SER A 688 -10.33 3.17 15.72
CA SER A 688 -9.89 1.82 15.37
C SER A 688 -9.04 1.21 16.48
N LEU A 689 -9.33 -0.05 16.81
CA LEU A 689 -8.62 -0.86 17.79
C LEU A 689 -8.06 -2.09 17.08
N GLY A 690 -6.75 -2.07 16.77
CA GLY A 690 -6.03 -3.23 16.26
C GLY A 690 -5.68 -4.18 17.41
N LEU A 691 -5.88 -5.46 17.19
CA LEU A 691 -5.68 -6.52 18.16
C LEU A 691 -4.94 -7.69 17.54
N LYS A 692 -4.17 -8.42 18.35
CA LYS A 692 -3.35 -9.56 17.94
C LYS A 692 -2.34 -9.21 16.84
N GLY A 693 -1.87 -7.96 16.80
CA GLY A 693 -0.76 -7.56 15.93
C GLY A 693 0.47 -8.43 16.21
N ILE A 694 1.24 -8.69 15.18
CA ILE A 694 2.46 -9.50 15.27
C ILE A 694 3.58 -8.64 15.87
N LEU A 695 4.34 -9.20 16.78
CA LEU A 695 5.54 -8.59 17.34
C LEU A 695 6.65 -9.64 17.54
N SER A 696 7.89 -9.19 17.59
CA SER A 696 9.05 -10.03 17.88
C SER A 696 9.73 -9.62 19.18
N ARG A 697 10.30 -10.60 19.89
CA ARG A 697 11.03 -10.41 21.14
C ARG A 697 12.03 -11.54 21.36
N ASP A 698 13.11 -11.29 22.08
CA ASP A 698 13.94 -12.38 22.57
C ASP A 698 13.26 -13.08 23.77
N ILE A 699 13.16 -14.40 23.72
CA ILE A 699 12.58 -15.22 24.79
C ILE A 699 13.61 -16.04 25.57
N ASN A 700 14.88 -16.01 25.15
CA ASN A 700 15.95 -16.78 25.81
C ASN A 700 16.83 -15.92 26.73
N VAL A 701 16.29 -14.82 27.24
CA VAL A 701 16.97 -13.88 28.14
C VAL A 701 16.22 -13.72 29.45
N ASP A 702 16.95 -13.37 30.50
CA ASP A 702 16.40 -12.94 31.80
C ASP A 702 16.14 -11.40 31.79
N PRO A 703 15.55 -10.81 32.85
CA PRO A 703 15.38 -9.36 32.96
C PRO A 703 16.68 -8.53 32.90
N ASN A 704 17.85 -9.15 33.02
CA ASN A 704 19.15 -8.50 32.88
C ASN A 704 19.80 -8.80 31.52
N PHE A 705 19.06 -9.43 30.59
CA PHE A 705 19.50 -9.86 29.26
C PHE A 705 20.63 -10.89 29.23
N ASN A 706 20.74 -11.73 30.29
CA ASN A 706 21.61 -12.91 30.30
C ASN A 706 20.91 -14.04 29.52
N ILE A 707 21.62 -14.64 28.56
CA ILE A 707 21.10 -15.66 27.64
C ILE A 707 21.11 -17.05 28.28
N ALA A 708 20.11 -17.88 27.99
CA ALA A 708 20.01 -19.29 28.34
C ALA A 708 20.16 -19.56 29.87
N VAL A 709 19.53 -18.72 30.68
CA VAL A 709 19.54 -18.87 32.16
C VAL A 709 18.18 -19.36 32.66
N PRO A 710 18.10 -19.95 33.88
CA PRO A 710 16.86 -20.52 34.41
C PRO A 710 15.67 -19.53 34.46
N ALA A 711 15.95 -18.23 34.57
CA ALA A 711 14.95 -17.17 34.60
C ALA A 711 14.40 -16.78 33.21
N ALA A 712 15.07 -17.23 32.13
CA ALA A 712 14.61 -16.94 30.77
C ALA A 712 13.28 -17.66 30.48
N PRO A 713 12.30 -17.00 29.83
CA PRO A 713 11.00 -17.60 29.49
C PRO A 713 11.11 -18.91 28.71
N LEU A 714 12.07 -19.02 27.80
CA LEU A 714 12.34 -20.23 27.03
C LEU A 714 12.74 -21.38 27.96
N CYS A 715 13.64 -21.12 28.90
CA CYS A 715 14.09 -22.14 29.86
C CYS A 715 12.97 -22.55 30.84
N GLN A 716 12.13 -21.63 31.27
CA GLN A 716 10.97 -21.92 32.11
C GLN A 716 9.93 -22.77 31.39
N GLN A 717 9.71 -22.54 30.12
CA GLN A 717 8.68 -23.23 29.33
C GLN A 717 9.14 -24.62 28.86
N PHE A 718 10.38 -24.75 28.40
CA PHE A 718 10.91 -25.95 27.74
C PHE A 718 12.01 -26.66 28.54
N GLY A 719 12.47 -26.07 29.63
CA GLY A 719 13.54 -26.61 30.48
C GLY A 719 14.96 -26.28 30.01
N MET A 720 15.92 -26.32 30.96
CA MET A 720 17.33 -25.95 30.71
C MET A 720 18.00 -26.79 29.61
N ALA A 721 17.67 -28.09 29.54
CA ALA A 721 18.23 -28.98 28.51
C ALA A 721 17.88 -28.56 27.07
N VAL A 722 16.74 -27.90 26.89
CA VAL A 722 16.30 -27.38 25.58
C VAL A 722 16.85 -25.99 25.37
N CYS A 723 16.60 -25.05 26.30
CA CYS A 723 16.94 -23.64 26.08
C CYS A 723 18.45 -23.40 25.95
N SER A 724 19.30 -24.23 26.61
CA SER A 724 20.78 -24.15 26.49
C SER A 724 21.30 -24.53 25.08
N GLN A 725 20.46 -25.10 24.23
CA GLN A 725 20.80 -25.35 22.82
C GLN A 725 20.63 -24.11 21.95
N PHE A 726 20.07 -23.03 22.49
CA PHE A 726 19.80 -21.78 21.78
C PHE A 726 20.55 -20.62 22.44
N GLY A 727 21.02 -19.70 21.62
CA GLY A 727 21.49 -18.37 22.02
C GLY A 727 20.32 -17.36 22.03
N ALA A 728 20.52 -16.17 21.50
CA ALA A 728 19.46 -15.17 21.32
C ALA A 728 18.36 -15.75 20.42
N THR A 729 17.11 -15.76 20.90
CA THR A 729 16.00 -16.43 20.20
C THR A 729 14.87 -15.46 19.93
N THR A 730 14.80 -14.97 18.70
CA THR A 730 13.71 -14.11 18.25
C THR A 730 12.41 -14.90 18.10
N TRP A 731 11.43 -14.58 18.94
CA TRP A 731 10.11 -15.21 18.98
C TRP A 731 9.04 -14.27 18.41
N ILE A 732 8.38 -14.72 17.34
CA ILE A 732 7.31 -13.99 16.66
C ILE A 732 5.97 -14.47 17.20
N SER A 733 5.21 -13.57 17.80
CA SER A 733 3.94 -13.89 18.47
C SER A 733 2.90 -12.77 18.30
N ASN A 734 1.65 -13.06 18.66
CA ASN A 734 0.65 -12.00 18.81
C ASN A 734 0.89 -11.23 20.12
N GLY A 735 0.66 -9.92 20.08
CA GLY A 735 0.80 -9.06 21.27
C GLY A 735 0.65 -7.58 20.99
N ASP A 736 0.93 -7.15 19.76
CA ASP A 736 0.77 -5.73 19.41
C ASP A 736 -0.69 -5.30 19.41
N THR A 737 -0.91 -4.06 19.84
CA THR A 737 -2.21 -3.39 19.87
C THR A 737 -2.09 -2.01 19.25
N LEU A 738 -2.99 -1.66 18.35
CA LEU A 738 -3.11 -0.33 17.76
C LEU A 738 -4.35 0.36 18.33
N ASN A 739 -4.21 1.60 18.79
CA ASN A 739 -5.32 2.46 19.18
C ASN A 739 -5.25 3.76 18.37
N TYR A 740 -6.13 3.91 17.41
CA TYR A 740 -6.20 5.12 16.56
C TYR A 740 -7.53 5.81 16.72
N LYS A 741 -7.50 7.14 16.86
CA LYS A 741 -8.68 8.00 16.92
C LYS A 741 -8.50 9.16 15.96
N ALA A 742 -9.55 9.52 15.25
CA ALA A 742 -9.53 10.66 14.34
C ALA A 742 -10.87 11.41 14.31
N PHE A 743 -10.76 12.71 14.11
CA PHE A 743 -11.86 13.59 13.70
C PHE A 743 -11.51 14.21 12.35
N ILE A 744 -12.41 14.09 11.39
CA ILE A 744 -12.22 14.47 10.00
C ILE A 744 -13.27 15.47 9.61
N VAL A 745 -12.85 16.58 8.99
CA VAL A 745 -13.75 17.52 8.33
C VAL A 745 -13.31 17.64 6.87
N ALA A 746 -14.22 17.44 5.93
CA ALA A 746 -13.95 17.59 4.51
C ALA A 746 -15.04 18.40 3.81
N LEU A 747 -14.63 19.26 2.88
CA LEU A 747 -15.51 20.00 2.00
C LEU A 747 -15.11 19.70 0.55
N ASN A 748 -16.03 19.10 -0.18
CA ASN A 748 -15.83 18.69 -1.57
C ASN A 748 -16.77 19.46 -2.49
N LYS A 749 -16.26 19.87 -3.63
CA LYS A 749 -17.04 20.48 -4.70
C LYS A 749 -16.84 19.69 -5.98
N SER A 750 -17.93 19.09 -6.49
CA SER A 750 -17.92 18.43 -7.78
C SER A 750 -17.71 19.44 -8.93
N PHE A 751 -17.15 18.95 -10.05
CA PHE A 751 -16.85 19.81 -11.19
C PHE A 751 -18.13 20.44 -11.76
N ALA A 752 -18.32 21.69 -11.43
CA ALA A 752 -19.37 22.52 -12.02
C ALA A 752 -18.88 23.97 -12.07
N ASN A 753 -19.37 24.75 -13.04
CA ASN A 753 -18.94 26.13 -13.26
C ASN A 753 -17.41 26.27 -13.37
N ARG A 754 -16.74 25.28 -13.98
CA ARG A 754 -15.29 25.25 -14.26
C ARG A 754 -14.39 25.17 -13.01
N LEU A 755 -14.92 24.76 -11.89
CA LEU A 755 -14.20 24.60 -10.62
C LEU A 755 -14.56 23.27 -9.98
N GLN A 756 -13.55 22.52 -9.58
CA GLN A 756 -13.62 21.37 -8.70
C GLN A 756 -12.57 21.54 -7.59
N PHE A 757 -12.89 21.18 -6.37
CA PHE A 757 -11.89 21.06 -5.31
C PHE A 757 -12.31 20.08 -4.23
N ASN A 758 -11.30 19.50 -3.58
CA ASN A 758 -11.42 18.68 -2.39
C ASN A 758 -10.52 19.30 -1.32
N THR A 759 -11.05 19.52 -0.13
CA THR A 759 -10.26 19.97 1.01
C THR A 759 -10.62 19.17 2.25
N SER A 760 -9.63 18.83 3.05
CA SER A 760 -9.84 18.06 4.26
C SER A 760 -8.87 18.46 5.37
N TYR A 761 -9.35 18.34 6.59
CA TYR A 761 -8.55 18.44 7.80
C TYR A 761 -8.80 17.22 8.66
N THR A 762 -7.71 16.55 9.06
CA THR A 762 -7.73 15.40 9.96
C THR A 762 -6.96 15.74 11.23
N LEU A 763 -7.62 15.59 12.37
CA LEU A 763 -7.00 15.58 13.70
C LEU A 763 -6.97 14.13 14.16
N SER A 764 -5.79 13.56 14.39
CA SER A 764 -5.67 12.14 14.75
C SER A 764 -4.63 11.86 15.82
N LYS A 765 -4.75 10.68 16.43
CA LYS A 765 -3.78 10.09 17.36
C LYS A 765 -3.74 8.59 17.16
N GLY A 766 -2.56 8.07 16.83
CA GLY A 766 -2.26 6.64 16.75
C GLY A 766 -1.21 6.24 17.78
N GLU A 767 -1.44 5.14 18.51
CA GLU A 767 -0.52 4.55 19.48
C GLU A 767 -0.49 3.03 19.29
N ASN A 768 0.71 2.43 19.31
CA ASN A 768 0.92 0.98 19.24
C ASN A 768 2.08 0.54 20.14
N LEU A 769 2.33 -0.76 20.22
CA LEU A 769 3.45 -1.34 20.96
C LEU A 769 4.63 -1.60 20.03
N TYR A 770 4.39 -1.86 18.76
CA TYR A 770 5.37 -2.37 17.82
C TYR A 770 5.24 -1.72 16.45
N ASN A 771 6.36 -1.41 15.82
CA ASN A 771 6.36 -0.95 14.45
C ASN A 771 6.37 -2.19 13.55
N GLU A 772 5.40 -2.31 12.67
CA GLU A 772 5.31 -3.42 11.72
C GLU A 772 6.56 -3.51 10.85
N THR A 773 7.38 -4.53 11.11
CA THR A 773 8.53 -4.91 10.28
C THR A 773 8.37 -6.34 9.81
N VAL A 774 9.18 -6.78 8.84
CA VAL A 774 9.27 -8.19 8.48
C VAL A 774 9.88 -8.94 9.67
N GLY A 775 9.21 -9.99 10.09
CA GLY A 775 9.32 -10.64 11.37
C GLY A 775 10.68 -11.03 11.92
N SER A 776 11.76 -11.12 11.20
CA SER A 776 12.95 -11.82 11.68
C SER A 776 14.22 -11.00 11.83
N GLY A 777 14.19 -9.73 11.71
CA GLY A 777 15.43 -8.93 11.80
C GLY A 777 15.16 -7.47 12.10
N GLY A 778 13.94 -7.19 12.47
CA GLY A 778 13.49 -5.84 12.76
C GLY A 778 13.54 -5.48 14.23
N ASP A 779 12.66 -4.62 14.64
CA ASP A 779 12.56 -4.12 16.00
C ASP A 779 12.07 -5.18 17.00
N ASN A 780 12.95 -5.78 17.74
CA ASN A 780 12.53 -6.47 18.96
C ASN A 780 11.97 -5.47 19.98
N LEU A 781 11.08 -5.93 20.85
CA LEU A 781 10.66 -5.12 21.99
C LEU A 781 11.88 -4.75 22.83
N THR A 782 11.92 -3.51 23.30
CA THR A 782 13.00 -3.00 24.18
C THR A 782 13.07 -3.80 25.48
N ASN A 783 11.92 -4.29 25.93
CA ASN A 783 11.84 -5.16 27.10
C ASN A 783 10.85 -6.31 26.84
N PRO A 784 11.33 -7.53 26.65
CA PRO A 784 10.49 -8.70 26.39
C PRO A 784 9.53 -9.06 27.53
N PHE A 785 9.74 -8.51 28.74
CA PHE A 785 8.93 -8.78 29.93
C PHE A 785 7.88 -7.70 30.22
N PHE A 786 8.13 -6.45 29.80
CA PHE A 786 7.30 -5.29 30.13
C PHE A 786 6.96 -4.45 28.89
N TYR A 787 5.97 -4.87 28.13
CA TYR A 787 5.55 -4.25 26.85
C TYR A 787 5.18 -2.76 26.98
N GLN A 788 4.82 -2.28 28.16
CA GLN A 788 4.47 -0.89 28.39
C GLN A 788 5.61 0.10 28.08
N PHE A 789 6.88 -0.33 28.11
CA PHE A 789 8.03 0.50 27.74
C PHE A 789 8.09 0.74 26.23
N ASP A 790 7.46 -0.11 25.42
CA ASP A 790 7.40 0.00 23.98
C ASP A 790 6.12 0.69 23.48
N LYS A 791 5.18 1.00 24.37
CA LYS A 791 3.97 1.72 24.01
C LYS A 791 4.31 3.18 23.65
N GLY A 792 4.06 3.55 22.40
CA GLY A 792 4.36 4.88 21.88
C GLY A 792 3.49 5.28 20.71
N ALA A 793 3.84 6.40 20.08
CA ALA A 793 3.15 6.84 18.86
C ALA A 793 3.39 5.82 17.73
N ALA A 794 2.33 5.50 16.98
CA ALA A 794 2.48 4.71 15.77
C ALA A 794 3.39 5.46 14.77
N VAL A 795 4.25 4.73 14.05
CA VAL A 795 5.21 5.32 13.10
C VAL A 795 4.55 6.19 12.03
N THR A 796 3.28 5.95 11.75
CA THR A 796 2.44 6.69 10.80
C THR A 796 1.58 7.78 11.46
N ASP A 797 1.73 8.04 12.78
CA ASP A 797 0.94 9.07 13.48
C ASP A 797 1.25 10.47 12.94
N GLN A 798 0.26 11.12 12.35
CA GLN A 798 0.28 12.53 11.96
C GLN A 798 -0.84 13.27 12.69
N ARG A 799 -0.49 14.05 13.71
CA ARG A 799 -1.47 14.70 14.61
C ARG A 799 -2.42 15.63 13.88
N HIS A 800 -1.89 16.47 13.00
CA HIS A 800 -2.66 17.44 12.21
C HIS A 800 -2.30 17.25 10.75
N ARG A 801 -3.30 17.12 9.90
CA ARG A 801 -3.12 16.96 8.46
C ARG A 801 -4.18 17.79 7.72
N PHE A 802 -3.72 18.75 6.93
CA PHE A 802 -4.54 19.55 6.04
C PHE A 802 -4.14 19.28 4.59
N ILE A 803 -5.12 18.96 3.76
CA ILE A 803 -4.95 18.71 2.33
C ILE A 803 -5.96 19.59 1.57
N PHE A 804 -5.49 20.19 0.50
CA PHE A 804 -6.29 20.85 -0.50
C PHE A 804 -5.86 20.38 -1.90
N SER A 805 -6.82 20.00 -2.74
CA SER A 805 -6.60 19.78 -4.17
C SER A 805 -7.70 20.46 -4.97
N GLY A 806 -7.36 21.04 -6.12
CA GLY A 806 -8.35 21.70 -6.94
C GLY A 806 -7.93 21.87 -8.40
N VAL A 807 -8.93 21.96 -9.26
CA VAL A 807 -8.80 22.22 -10.70
C VAL A 807 -9.72 23.36 -11.08
N VAL A 808 -9.17 24.36 -11.73
CA VAL A 808 -9.93 25.50 -12.25
C VAL A 808 -9.63 25.73 -13.72
N ASP A 809 -10.69 25.94 -14.50
CA ASP A 809 -10.60 26.42 -15.88
C ASP A 809 -10.72 27.96 -15.88
N PRO A 810 -9.62 28.71 -16.06
CA PRO A 810 -9.62 30.16 -15.92
C PRO A 810 -10.14 30.91 -17.15
N SER A 811 -10.84 30.26 -18.07
CA SER A 811 -11.32 30.92 -19.31
C SER A 811 -12.30 32.12 -19.11
N ARG A 812 -12.56 32.50 -17.83
CA ARG A 812 -13.21 33.77 -17.44
C ARG A 812 -12.22 34.84 -16.94
N VAL A 813 -10.93 34.54 -16.80
CA VAL A 813 -9.92 35.54 -16.47
C VAL A 813 -9.59 36.33 -17.72
N PRO A 814 -9.15 37.62 -17.64
CA PRO A 814 -9.19 38.58 -18.77
C PRO A 814 -8.70 38.03 -20.12
N PRO A 815 -9.15 38.59 -21.23
CA PRO A 815 -8.96 38.03 -22.60
C PRO A 815 -7.51 37.84 -23.04
N PHE A 816 -6.54 38.26 -22.21
CA PHE A 816 -5.11 38.09 -22.48
C PHE A 816 -4.65 36.63 -22.54
N PHE A 817 -5.29 35.71 -21.81
CA PHE A 817 -4.87 34.28 -21.79
C PHE A 817 -5.58 33.41 -22.87
N GLY A 818 -6.70 33.85 -23.45
CA GLY A 818 -7.46 33.02 -24.39
C GLY A 818 -8.07 31.75 -23.79
N ASN A 819 -8.81 30.98 -24.58
CA ASN A 819 -9.43 29.72 -24.16
C ASN A 819 -8.42 28.57 -24.06
N GLY A 820 -8.75 27.54 -23.29
CA GLY A 820 -8.00 26.27 -23.20
C GLY A 820 -6.90 26.25 -22.15
N TRP A 821 -6.91 27.16 -21.19
CA TRP A 821 -6.06 27.08 -20.00
C TRP A 821 -6.75 26.28 -18.89
N GLU A 822 -5.95 25.58 -18.09
CA GLU A 822 -6.36 24.87 -16.89
C GLU A 822 -5.27 25.03 -15.83
N LEU A 823 -5.66 25.39 -14.60
CA LEU A 823 -4.77 25.44 -13.45
C LEU A 823 -5.19 24.39 -12.43
N ALA A 824 -4.25 23.57 -12.00
CA ALA A 824 -4.44 22.58 -10.93
C ALA A 824 -3.45 22.82 -9.81
N ILE A 825 -3.90 22.53 -8.58
CA ILE A 825 -3.15 22.76 -7.35
C ILE A 825 -3.33 21.58 -6.40
N ILE A 826 -2.23 21.20 -5.73
CA ILE A 826 -2.24 20.34 -4.54
C ILE A 826 -1.47 21.08 -3.45
N SER A 827 -2.06 21.18 -2.24
CA SER A 827 -1.38 21.73 -1.07
C SER A 827 -1.53 20.79 0.11
N SER A 828 -0.41 20.48 0.77
CA SER A 828 -0.34 19.58 1.92
C SER A 828 0.42 20.24 3.08
N TYR A 829 -0.21 20.27 4.26
CA TYR A 829 0.38 20.80 5.50
C TYR A 829 0.16 19.77 6.60
N ASN A 830 1.24 19.07 7.01
CA ASN A 830 1.14 17.97 7.95
C ASN A 830 2.15 18.13 9.08
N THR A 831 1.77 17.73 10.31
CA THR A 831 2.74 17.56 11.39
C THR A 831 3.72 16.44 11.05
N PRO A 832 4.97 16.47 11.58
CA PRO A 832 5.97 15.46 11.25
C PRO A 832 5.54 14.09 11.79
N LEU A 833 6.06 13.02 11.17
CA LEU A 833 6.01 11.67 11.72
C LEU A 833 6.85 11.58 12.99
N PRO A 834 6.55 10.68 13.93
CA PRO A 834 7.41 10.42 15.07
C PRO A 834 8.70 9.71 14.63
N TYR A 835 9.77 9.83 15.43
CA TYR A 835 10.98 9.04 15.27
C TYR A 835 11.39 8.40 16.59
N ASP A 836 12.09 7.29 16.48
CA ASP A 836 12.56 6.54 17.63
C ASP A 836 13.93 7.03 18.12
N ILE A 837 14.19 6.90 19.42
CA ILE A 837 15.46 7.26 20.05
C ILE A 837 15.97 6.02 20.78
N THR A 838 17.11 5.50 20.32
CA THR A 838 17.76 4.30 20.87
C THR A 838 19.17 4.60 21.33
N SER A 839 19.75 3.73 22.14
CA SER A 839 21.11 3.85 22.65
C SER A 839 21.99 2.63 22.34
N GLY A 840 21.66 1.89 21.28
CA GLY A 840 22.35 0.65 20.89
C GLY A 840 21.49 -0.59 21.17
N THR A 841 22.13 -1.72 21.45
CA THR A 841 21.49 -2.99 21.83
C THR A 841 21.83 -3.41 23.25
N GLN A 842 21.00 -4.28 23.83
CA GLN A 842 21.24 -4.93 25.12
C GLN A 842 22.34 -6.01 25.00
N LEU A 843 22.64 -6.70 26.08
CA LEU A 843 23.68 -7.73 26.15
C LEU A 843 23.42 -8.92 25.22
N ASP A 844 22.15 -9.18 24.87
CA ASP A 844 21.77 -10.21 23.91
C ASP A 844 22.14 -9.89 22.45
N GLY A 845 22.56 -8.64 22.18
CA GLY A 845 22.96 -8.17 20.85
C GLY A 845 21.83 -7.91 19.87
N ILE A 846 20.57 -8.24 20.20
CA ILE A 846 19.41 -8.10 19.32
C ILE A 846 18.29 -7.21 19.87
N THR A 847 18.17 -7.09 21.20
CA THR A 847 17.16 -6.25 21.84
C THR A 847 17.59 -4.77 21.83
N PRO A 848 16.79 -3.84 21.31
CA PRO A 848 17.17 -2.41 21.29
C PRO A 848 17.21 -1.84 22.72
N ALA A 849 18.24 -1.05 23.01
CA ALA A 849 18.35 -0.30 24.24
C ALA A 849 17.79 1.13 24.06
N ARG A 850 17.23 1.72 25.12
CA ARG A 850 16.73 3.10 25.13
C ARG A 850 17.25 3.84 26.35
N PRO A 851 17.51 5.17 26.24
CA PRO A 851 17.74 6.00 27.41
C PRO A 851 16.56 5.93 28.38
N SER A 852 16.84 5.95 29.68
CA SER A 852 15.79 5.96 30.70
C SER A 852 14.86 7.18 30.54
N GLY A 853 13.55 6.97 30.69
CA GLY A 853 12.53 7.99 30.50
C GLY A 853 12.03 8.11 29.04
N ILE A 854 12.73 7.51 28.06
CA ILE A 854 12.35 7.57 26.66
C ILE A 854 11.58 6.30 26.25
N THR A 855 10.37 6.48 25.74
CA THR A 855 9.56 5.39 25.16
C THR A 855 9.65 5.39 23.61
N ARG A 856 9.10 4.35 22.99
CA ARG A 856 9.13 4.19 21.52
C ARG A 856 8.51 5.39 20.79
N ASN A 857 9.13 5.80 19.69
CA ASN A 857 8.64 6.87 18.79
C ASN A 857 8.28 8.19 19.50
N GLN A 858 9.02 8.55 20.54
CA GLN A 858 8.73 9.75 21.33
C GLN A 858 9.25 11.04 20.68
N GLY A 859 10.18 10.92 19.75
CA GLY A 859 10.66 12.04 18.94
C GLY A 859 9.51 12.72 18.19
N ASN A 860 9.47 14.07 18.20
CA ASN A 860 8.37 14.91 17.69
C ASN A 860 7.01 14.74 18.43
N ARG A 861 6.97 13.97 19.52
CA ARG A 861 5.74 13.77 20.34
C ARG A 861 5.88 14.27 21.76
N ALA A 862 7.05 14.12 22.37
CA ALA A 862 7.36 14.77 23.65
C ALA A 862 7.93 16.18 23.44
N SER A 863 7.96 16.98 24.51
CA SER A 863 8.61 18.28 24.45
C SER A 863 10.11 18.15 24.24
N GLN A 864 10.71 19.02 23.42
CA GLN A 864 12.14 18.99 23.12
C GLN A 864 13.01 19.12 24.37
N SER A 865 12.56 19.89 25.38
CA SER A 865 13.28 20.06 26.64
C SER A 865 13.31 18.77 27.46
N VAL A 866 12.21 18.03 27.54
CA VAL A 866 12.15 16.74 28.25
C VAL A 866 13.07 15.72 27.57
N LEU A 867 12.93 15.55 26.24
CA LEU A 867 13.78 14.63 25.47
C LEU A 867 15.27 14.97 25.62
N LEU A 868 15.62 16.25 25.58
CA LEU A 868 17.02 16.70 25.74
C LEU A 868 17.55 16.39 27.16
N THR A 869 16.70 16.54 28.18
CA THR A 869 17.07 16.21 29.57
C THR A 869 17.35 14.72 29.70
N ASP A 870 16.45 13.85 29.18
CA ASP A 870 16.59 12.40 29.27
C ASP A 870 17.80 11.88 28.46
N ILE A 871 17.99 12.39 27.24
CA ILE A 871 19.18 12.08 26.42
C ILE A 871 20.46 12.50 27.12
N ASN A 872 20.53 13.71 27.70
CA ASN A 872 21.72 14.20 28.39
C ASN A 872 21.99 13.47 29.69
N ALA A 873 20.98 13.03 30.44
CA ALA A 873 21.16 12.15 31.60
C ALA A 873 21.80 10.83 31.20
N TYR A 874 21.34 10.21 30.11
CA TYR A 874 21.95 9.01 29.53
C TYR A 874 23.40 9.28 29.07
N ARG A 875 23.65 10.34 28.26
CA ARG A 875 24.99 10.66 27.79
C ARG A 875 25.99 10.91 28.92
N ALA A 876 25.55 11.59 29.97
CA ALA A 876 26.38 11.77 31.18
C ALA A 876 26.73 10.45 31.87
N SER A 877 25.78 9.50 31.94
CA SER A 877 25.99 8.19 32.56
C SER A 877 27.01 7.31 31.83
N VAL A 878 27.15 7.52 30.49
CA VAL A 878 28.11 6.79 29.64
C VAL A 878 29.36 7.62 29.26
N GLY A 879 29.54 8.79 29.87
CA GLY A 879 30.73 9.65 29.68
C GLY A 879 30.76 10.41 28.36
N LEU A 880 29.61 10.56 27.64
CA LEU A 880 29.53 11.30 26.38
C LEU A 880 29.31 12.81 26.62
N PRO A 881 29.80 13.68 25.73
CA PRO A 881 29.55 15.13 25.80
C PRO A 881 28.05 15.43 25.73
N LEU A 882 27.55 16.40 26.51
CA LEU A 882 26.16 16.80 26.54
C LEU A 882 25.76 17.50 25.23
N ILE A 883 24.51 17.32 24.81
CA ILE A 883 23.90 18.08 23.71
C ILE A 883 23.42 19.42 24.25
N THR A 884 23.96 20.52 23.72
CA THR A 884 23.61 21.89 24.14
C THR A 884 22.70 22.62 23.14
N ARG A 885 22.52 22.05 21.94
CA ARG A 885 21.64 22.56 20.89
C ARG A 885 20.20 22.02 21.03
N GLN A 886 19.27 22.62 20.32
CA GLN A 886 17.96 21.98 20.10
C GLN A 886 18.12 20.64 19.39
N LEU A 887 17.34 19.63 19.78
CA LEU A 887 17.37 18.30 19.17
C LEU A 887 16.95 18.35 17.69
N THR A 888 15.84 19.00 17.42
CA THR A 888 15.30 19.12 16.05
C THR A 888 15.18 20.58 15.64
N PRO A 889 15.31 20.90 14.34
CA PRO A 889 14.97 22.23 13.83
C PRO A 889 13.52 22.60 14.18
N ASN A 890 13.23 23.90 14.31
CA ASN A 890 11.94 24.43 14.71
C ASN A 890 10.74 24.03 13.82
N SER A 891 10.95 23.36 12.70
CA SER A 891 9.89 22.91 11.81
C SER A 891 10.30 21.66 11.03
N LEU A 892 9.97 20.50 11.57
CA LEU A 892 9.93 19.26 10.78
C LEU A 892 8.55 19.06 10.11
N ASN A 893 7.67 20.06 10.15
CA ASN A 893 6.36 19.99 9.50
C ASN A 893 6.52 19.85 7.99
N PHE A 894 5.78 18.92 7.41
CA PHE A 894 5.71 18.78 5.97
C PHE A 894 4.83 19.89 5.37
N ARG A 895 5.35 20.61 4.36
CA ARG A 895 4.66 21.69 3.65
C ARG A 895 4.99 21.61 2.18
N SER A 896 4.03 21.28 1.34
CA SER A 896 4.17 21.31 -0.12
C SER A 896 2.98 21.98 -0.76
N THR A 897 3.24 22.80 -1.75
CA THR A 897 2.24 23.30 -2.68
C THR A 897 2.76 23.04 -4.07
N ASP A 898 2.02 22.24 -4.83
CA ASP A 898 2.35 21.83 -6.18
C ASP A 898 1.33 22.40 -7.15
N LEU A 899 1.78 22.95 -8.28
CA LEU A 899 0.92 23.55 -9.30
C LEU A 899 1.17 22.90 -10.66
N ARG A 900 0.12 22.76 -11.45
CA ARG A 900 0.19 22.45 -12.88
C ARG A 900 -0.60 23.48 -13.68
N LEU A 901 0.06 24.09 -14.64
CA LEU A 901 -0.57 24.94 -15.64
C LEU A 901 -0.61 24.19 -16.98
N THR A 902 -1.78 24.02 -17.53
CA THR A 902 -1.99 23.32 -18.81
C THR A 902 -2.55 24.30 -19.86
N LYS A 903 -1.98 24.26 -21.07
CA LYS A 903 -2.54 24.89 -22.28
C LYS A 903 -3.01 23.81 -23.26
N ALA A 904 -4.29 23.72 -23.50
CA ALA A 904 -4.88 22.86 -24.53
C ALA A 904 -5.01 23.58 -25.85
N ILE A 905 -4.44 23.03 -26.93
CA ILE A 905 -4.42 23.58 -28.30
C ILE A 905 -5.10 22.56 -29.21
N PRO A 906 -6.24 22.87 -29.83
CA PRO A 906 -6.83 21.99 -30.83
C PRO A 906 -5.94 21.93 -32.08
N LEU A 907 -5.65 20.73 -32.57
CA LEU A 907 -4.94 20.47 -33.82
C LEU A 907 -5.91 19.84 -34.83
N GLY A 908 -6.71 20.65 -35.46
CA GLY A 908 -7.87 20.23 -36.25
C GLY A 908 -9.01 19.70 -35.39
N ASP A 909 -9.90 18.89 -35.99
CA ASP A 909 -11.11 18.41 -35.30
C ASP A 909 -10.88 17.17 -34.41
N ARG A 910 -9.78 16.48 -34.66
CA ARG A 910 -9.54 15.17 -34.06
C ARG A 910 -8.47 15.16 -32.97
N PHE A 911 -7.43 15.96 -33.11
CA PHE A 911 -6.28 15.97 -32.24
C PHE A 911 -6.30 17.17 -31.29
N ARG A 912 -5.82 16.94 -30.04
CA ARG A 912 -5.62 18.01 -29.07
C ARG A 912 -4.24 17.87 -28.47
N LEU A 913 -3.41 18.93 -28.56
CA LEU A 913 -2.12 19.02 -27.87
C LEU A 913 -2.34 19.72 -26.52
N ARG A 914 -1.86 19.13 -25.45
CA ARG A 914 -1.78 19.74 -24.12
C ARG A 914 -0.30 19.97 -23.79
N LEU A 915 0.09 21.23 -23.60
CA LEU A 915 1.39 21.60 -23.06
C LEU A 915 1.22 21.89 -21.57
N GLN A 916 2.09 21.32 -20.74
CA GLN A 916 1.95 21.38 -19.28
C GLN A 916 3.27 21.82 -18.66
N GLY A 917 3.20 22.80 -17.76
CA GLY A 917 4.27 23.18 -16.86
C GLY A 917 3.85 22.88 -15.43
N GLU A 918 4.70 22.15 -14.70
CA GLU A 918 4.45 21.78 -13.32
C GLU A 918 5.54 22.35 -12.44
N VAL A 919 5.17 22.76 -11.23
CA VAL A 919 6.13 23.09 -10.18
C VAL A 919 5.74 22.36 -8.91
N PHE A 920 6.68 21.59 -8.37
CA PHE A 920 6.55 20.88 -7.11
C PHE A 920 7.26 21.65 -6.01
N ASN A 921 6.67 21.65 -4.81
CA ASN A 921 7.16 22.40 -3.66
C ASN A 921 7.46 23.87 -4.01
N LEU A 922 6.46 24.57 -4.51
CA LEU A 922 6.54 25.96 -5.03
C LEU A 922 7.33 26.89 -4.11
N PHE A 923 7.14 26.77 -2.79
CA PHE A 923 7.76 27.64 -1.78
C PHE A 923 9.16 27.16 -1.36
N ASN A 924 9.68 26.09 -1.95
CA ASN A 924 10.97 25.48 -1.63
C ASN A 924 11.14 25.19 -0.12
N SER A 925 10.09 24.72 0.53
CA SER A 925 10.13 24.36 1.94
C SER A 925 11.06 23.15 2.15
N PRO A 926 11.97 23.17 3.13
CA PRO A 926 12.77 22.02 3.47
C PRO A 926 11.88 20.99 4.18
N ASN A 927 11.42 19.99 3.45
CA ASN A 927 10.57 18.92 3.96
C ASN A 927 11.45 17.76 4.44
N PHE A 928 11.89 17.83 5.69
CA PHE A 928 12.71 16.78 6.28
C PHE A 928 11.90 15.50 6.49
N ILE A 929 12.51 14.36 6.19
CA ILE A 929 11.97 13.07 6.63
C ILE A 929 12.14 13.01 8.15
N SER A 930 11.05 12.77 8.86
CA SER A 930 11.05 12.74 10.32
C SER A 930 11.10 11.33 10.91
N ASN A 931 11.26 10.30 10.08
CA ASN A 931 11.34 8.92 10.54
C ASN A 931 12.80 8.47 10.75
N SER A 932 13.11 7.91 11.91
CA SER A 932 14.31 7.10 12.09
C SER A 932 14.01 5.74 11.46
N GLY A 933 14.50 5.51 10.25
CA GLY A 933 14.45 4.18 9.62
C GLY A 933 15.13 3.17 10.54
N HIS A 934 14.57 1.94 10.61
CA HIS A 934 15.24 0.84 11.28
C HIS A 934 16.62 0.61 10.69
N ALA A 935 17.57 0.27 11.53
CA ALA A 935 18.99 0.11 11.19
C ALA A 935 19.30 -0.88 10.05
N GLY A 936 18.30 -1.63 9.56
CA GLY A 936 18.45 -2.58 8.46
C GLY A 936 18.08 -2.08 7.05
N PHE A 937 17.21 -1.08 6.90
CA PHE A 937 16.56 -0.77 5.61
C PHE A 937 16.71 0.66 5.08
N GLY A 938 17.60 1.44 5.63
CA GLY A 938 18.34 2.44 4.86
C GLY A 938 17.75 3.81 4.61
N VAL A 939 16.64 4.26 5.20
CA VAL A 939 16.23 5.67 5.10
C VAL A 939 16.01 6.26 6.48
N SER A 940 17.09 6.68 7.11
CA SER A 940 17.06 7.48 8.33
C SER A 940 16.80 8.95 7.96
N GLY A 941 15.59 9.44 8.27
CA GLY A 941 15.26 10.86 8.09
C GLY A 941 15.74 11.74 9.23
N VAL A 942 15.85 11.19 10.45
CA VAL A 942 16.36 11.86 11.66
C VAL A 942 17.27 10.89 12.39
N VAL A 943 18.38 11.37 12.89
CA VAL A 943 19.30 10.57 13.70
C VAL A 943 18.63 10.19 15.02
N GLY A 944 18.33 8.91 15.20
CA GLY A 944 17.69 8.38 16.43
C GLY A 944 18.69 7.88 17.48
N ASP A 945 19.96 7.73 17.15
CA ASP A 945 20.99 7.23 18.06
C ASP A 945 21.36 8.28 19.13
N ALA A 946 21.05 8.00 20.39
CA ALA A 946 21.38 8.84 21.53
C ALA A 946 22.89 8.98 21.79
N ASN A 947 23.73 8.07 21.30
CA ASN A 947 25.18 8.16 21.37
C ASN A 947 25.75 9.19 20.38
N SER A 948 25.05 9.44 19.27
CA SER A 948 25.47 10.40 18.25
C SER A 948 25.38 11.84 18.75
N SER A 949 26.40 12.67 18.44
CA SER A 949 26.32 14.12 18.63
C SER A 949 25.26 14.78 17.74
N SER A 950 24.85 14.10 16.68
CA SER A 950 23.81 14.53 15.72
C SER A 950 22.40 14.05 16.08
N VAL A 951 22.17 13.42 17.25
CA VAL A 951 20.84 12.93 17.65
C VAL A 951 19.77 14.02 17.49
N GLY A 952 18.65 13.66 16.89
CA GLY A 952 17.54 14.57 16.60
C GLY A 952 17.71 15.44 15.35
N LEU A 953 18.87 15.46 14.69
CA LEU A 953 19.05 16.22 13.44
C LEU A 953 18.52 15.42 12.23
N PRO A 954 17.85 16.10 11.29
CA PRO A 954 17.44 15.50 10.04
C PRO A 954 18.67 15.23 9.14
N THR A 955 18.59 14.15 8.35
CA THR A 955 19.67 13.73 7.46
C THR A 955 19.32 13.83 5.98
N SER A 956 18.04 13.98 5.65
CA SER A 956 17.57 14.06 4.27
C SER A 956 16.25 14.82 4.13
N THR A 957 16.04 15.38 2.95
CA THR A 957 14.81 16.07 2.54
C THR A 957 13.99 15.30 1.51
N PRO A 958 14.47 14.29 0.77
CA PRO A 958 13.57 13.54 -0.10
C PRO A 958 12.53 12.86 0.77
N GLY A 959 11.26 13.20 0.62
CA GLY A 959 10.15 12.44 1.22
C GLY A 959 10.18 11.01 0.73
N VAL A 960 9.43 10.15 1.40
CA VAL A 960 9.16 8.78 0.92
C VAL A 960 8.74 8.84 -0.54
N LEU A 961 9.39 8.09 -1.42
CA LEU A 961 9.16 8.06 -2.87
C LEU A 961 9.32 9.42 -3.58
N GLY A 962 10.26 10.26 -3.13
CA GLY A 962 10.55 11.53 -3.79
C GLY A 962 9.50 12.63 -3.56
N VAL A 963 8.52 12.44 -2.68
CA VAL A 963 7.59 13.50 -2.25
C VAL A 963 8.29 14.36 -1.21
N GLY A 964 8.40 15.67 -1.43
CA GLY A 964 8.94 16.61 -0.44
C GLY A 964 10.35 17.13 -0.68
N GLY A 965 11.07 16.72 -1.71
CA GLY A 965 12.38 17.27 -2.11
C GLY A 965 12.33 18.78 -2.45
N PRO A 966 13.42 19.36 -2.91
CA PRO A 966 13.50 20.79 -3.26
C PRO A 966 12.48 21.17 -4.35
N ARG A 967 12.23 22.48 -4.50
CA ARG A 967 11.40 22.98 -5.60
C ARG A 967 11.94 22.47 -6.93
N ALA A 968 11.05 21.89 -7.73
CA ALA A 968 11.41 21.35 -9.04
C ALA A 968 10.34 21.68 -10.08
N PHE A 969 10.79 22.00 -11.30
CA PHE A 969 9.92 22.19 -12.46
C PHE A 969 9.95 20.96 -13.35
N GLN A 970 8.80 20.64 -13.94
CA GLN A 970 8.65 19.58 -14.93
C GLN A 970 7.88 20.11 -16.14
N LEU A 971 8.32 19.75 -17.32
CA LEU A 971 7.65 20.09 -18.56
C LEU A 971 7.07 18.84 -19.18
N SER A 972 5.88 18.95 -19.75
CA SER A 972 5.30 17.83 -20.49
C SER A 972 4.47 18.26 -21.68
N ALA A 973 4.36 17.35 -22.64
CA ALA A 973 3.49 17.47 -23.79
C ALA A 973 2.64 16.20 -23.92
N ARG A 974 1.37 16.35 -24.21
CA ARG A 974 0.44 15.25 -24.44
C ARG A 974 -0.42 15.52 -25.67
N VAL A 975 -0.49 14.56 -26.57
CA VAL A 975 -1.42 14.57 -27.69
C VAL A 975 -2.52 13.54 -27.41
N THR A 976 -3.78 13.94 -27.60
CA THR A 976 -4.94 13.04 -27.48
C THR A 976 -5.77 13.09 -28.76
N PHE A 977 -6.43 11.97 -29.14
CA PHE A 977 -7.28 11.84 -30.29
C PHE A 977 -8.50 10.95 -30.07
#